data_dbc12aeb67a760509b3840d1a9b62c11
#
_entry.id   dbc12aeb67a760509b3840d1a9b62c11
#
_cell.length_a   1.000
_cell.length_b   1.000
_cell.length_c   1.000
_cell.angle_alpha   90.00
_cell.angle_beta   90.00
_cell.angle_gamma   90.00
#
_symmetry.space_group_name_H-M   'P 1'
#
loop_
_entity.id
_entity.type
_entity.pdbx_description
1 polymer ?
#
loop_
_entity_poly.entity_id
_entity_poly.type
_entity_poly.pdbx_seq_one_letter_code
_entity_poly.pdbx_strand_id
1 'polypeptide(L)'
;MWYSEPAKKWEEALPVGNGRLGAMVFGKNGEERIQLNEETYWSGGPYSTVVKGGAKWLPEIQKLVFGEKYLAAHNLFGRYLMGYPVEQMKYQCLANLHMFFNNGDSATDYKRWLNLETGVTGVSYTANGIRYQREVFASAPDQVIVVRITANRSGSVSFKANLRGERNQTHSNYATDYFRMDPYGADGLVLTGKSADYMGVEGKIKYEARVKAIAEGGTIKTDGVDLIIENSDAVTLYFTAATNFINYKDVSADQHQRVDDYFKAIENKKYKAILASGMEDYKKYYSRVSIKLPVVQNSFLATPDRIQKIQSTPDPSLSALSYNFGRYLLISASRPGTEPANLQGIWNNDMNPPWDSKYTTNINTEMNYWPVESGNLSECAEPLTRMIRELTDQGAQVAREHYGAKGWVFHQNTDIWRVAAPMDGPTWGTFTVGGAWLCTHLWEHYQYTMDKDFLKEAYPLIEGAVQFFIDFLVPHPNGKWLVTNPSTSPENFPDGGGNKPYFDEVTAGFREGTTICAGSSIDMQILYDLFGYYIEASAVLRKNDSFLQRVKIAREKLVPPQIGKDGSLQEWADDWKSLEEHHRHFSHMYGLYPGKVLYEKRTPALIAAYKKVLEERGDASTGFSRAWKMALWARLHDGNRANKIYKGYMKEQSCTSLFALCGKALQVDGSLGVTAAITEMLMQSHDGFITLLPALPDEWNEGEFKGVCARGAFELDFTWKNKQVSELRITSKAGEICRLDASQHVTVSNNGKMVTVKKLANGKIEFKTLKGEVYNVNWDL
;
A
#
# COMPACT_ATOMS: atom_id res chain seq x y z
N MET A 1 -17.61 10.73 4.71
CA MET A 1 -18.41 9.57 4.21
C MET A 1 -19.61 9.36 5.12
N TRP A 2 -20.78 9.04 4.59
CA TRP A 2 -21.95 8.70 5.41
C TRP A 2 -22.87 7.70 4.72
N TYR A 3 -23.71 7.00 5.52
CA TYR A 3 -24.53 5.86 5.09
C TYR A 3 -25.86 5.89 5.85
N SER A 4 -26.93 5.51 5.17
CA SER A 4 -28.30 5.39 5.72
C SER A 4 -28.65 3.99 6.24
N GLU A 5 -27.71 3.02 6.09
CA GLU A 5 -27.90 1.64 6.53
C GLU A 5 -26.64 1.10 7.22
N PRO A 6 -26.78 0.12 8.14
CA PRO A 6 -25.65 -0.64 8.68
C PRO A 6 -24.86 -1.39 7.61
N ALA A 7 -23.63 -1.75 7.91
CA ALA A 7 -22.88 -2.68 7.09
C ALA A 7 -23.47 -4.09 7.18
N LYS A 8 -23.67 -4.72 6.02
CA LYS A 8 -24.17 -6.10 5.90
C LYS A 8 -23.01 -7.10 5.83
N LYS A 9 -21.88 -6.67 5.26
CA LYS A 9 -20.66 -7.45 5.04
C LYS A 9 -19.48 -6.75 5.68
N TRP A 10 -18.40 -7.50 5.87
CA TRP A 10 -17.18 -6.97 6.46
C TRP A 10 -16.57 -5.84 5.61
N GLU A 11 -16.57 -5.99 4.28
CA GLU A 11 -16.02 -5.01 3.33
C GLU A 11 -16.81 -3.69 3.31
N GLU A 12 -18.02 -3.66 3.86
CA GLU A 12 -18.85 -2.45 3.99
C GLU A 12 -18.65 -1.73 5.31
N ALA A 13 -17.98 -2.39 6.29
CA ALA A 13 -17.69 -1.80 7.59
C ALA A 13 -16.69 -0.64 7.46
N LEU A 14 -16.69 0.26 8.43
CA LEU A 14 -15.84 1.46 8.38
C LEU A 14 -14.56 1.23 9.18
N PRO A 15 -13.39 1.46 8.56
CA PRO A 15 -12.11 1.23 9.21
C PRO A 15 -11.76 2.32 10.22
N VAL A 16 -11.11 1.94 11.32
CA VAL A 16 -10.28 2.80 12.16
C VAL A 16 -8.93 2.12 12.38
N GLY A 17 -7.87 2.91 12.61
CA GLY A 17 -6.54 2.36 12.85
C GLY A 17 -5.57 3.41 13.37
N ASN A 18 -4.53 2.95 14.07
CA ASN A 18 -3.46 3.79 14.60
C ASN A 18 -2.04 3.34 14.19
N GLY A 19 -1.96 2.51 13.15
CA GLY A 19 -0.74 1.84 12.68
C GLY A 19 -0.57 0.44 13.28
N ARG A 20 -0.81 0.26 14.58
CA ARG A 20 -0.65 -1.01 15.31
C ARG A 20 -1.96 -1.76 15.53
N LEU A 21 -3.01 -1.06 15.94
CA LEU A 21 -4.36 -1.61 16.14
C LEU A 21 -5.27 -1.17 15.00
N GLY A 22 -6.06 -2.08 14.47
CA GLY A 22 -7.08 -1.83 13.47
C GLY A 22 -8.45 -2.36 13.91
N ALA A 23 -9.51 -1.68 13.46
CA ALA A 23 -10.87 -2.19 13.64
C ALA A 23 -11.76 -1.89 12.44
N MET A 24 -12.73 -2.77 12.20
CA MET A 24 -13.80 -2.60 11.21
C MET A 24 -15.14 -2.50 11.95
N VAL A 25 -15.80 -1.34 11.83
CA VAL A 25 -17.00 -0.97 12.58
C VAL A 25 -18.24 -1.11 11.69
N PHE A 26 -19.14 -2.04 12.02
CA PHE A 26 -20.31 -2.32 11.19
C PHE A 26 -21.44 -1.26 11.34
N GLY A 27 -21.56 -0.66 12.53
CA GLY A 27 -22.58 0.34 12.79
C GLY A 27 -23.98 -0.24 12.97
N LYS A 28 -24.12 -1.50 13.36
CA LYS A 28 -25.44 -2.13 13.59
C LYS A 28 -26.07 -1.60 14.88
N ASN A 29 -27.39 -1.49 14.91
CA ASN A 29 -28.13 -0.93 16.04
C ASN A 29 -28.48 -1.98 17.11
N GLY A 30 -28.87 -3.21 16.74
CA GLY A 30 -29.22 -4.27 17.69
C GLY A 30 -28.02 -5.10 18.16
N GLU A 31 -27.29 -5.69 17.22
CA GLU A 31 -26.07 -6.43 17.47
C GLU A 31 -24.90 -5.74 16.74
N GLU A 32 -24.11 -4.97 17.47
CA GLU A 32 -22.90 -4.39 16.90
C GLU A 32 -21.76 -5.38 16.91
N ARG A 33 -21.01 -5.40 15.82
CA ARG A 33 -19.74 -6.10 15.70
C ARG A 33 -18.63 -5.09 15.38
N ILE A 34 -17.58 -5.12 16.17
CA ILE A 34 -16.32 -4.42 15.87
C ILE A 34 -15.26 -5.51 15.73
N GLN A 35 -14.82 -5.77 14.49
CA GLN A 35 -13.76 -6.71 14.23
C GLN A 35 -12.41 -6.01 14.46
N LEU A 36 -11.47 -6.70 15.11
CA LEU A 36 -10.26 -6.12 15.70
C LEU A 36 -9.01 -6.83 15.18
N ASN A 37 -7.96 -6.06 14.91
CA ASN A 37 -6.65 -6.54 14.49
C ASN A 37 -5.52 -5.92 15.32
N GLU A 38 -4.42 -6.66 15.39
CA GLU A 38 -3.12 -6.22 15.88
C GLU A 38 -2.06 -6.61 14.83
N GLU A 39 -1.20 -5.69 14.42
CA GLU A 39 -0.32 -5.80 13.24
C GLU A 39 0.65 -6.98 13.27
N THR A 40 1.02 -7.46 14.47
CA THR A 40 2.03 -8.50 14.65
C THR A 40 1.43 -9.90 14.89
N TYR A 41 0.10 -10.06 14.83
CA TYR A 41 -0.54 -11.36 15.01
C TYR A 41 -0.52 -12.17 13.70
N TRP A 42 0.55 -12.94 13.52
CA TRP A 42 0.79 -13.80 12.37
C TRP A 42 0.99 -15.26 12.81
N SER A 43 0.72 -16.22 11.92
CA SER A 43 1.03 -17.62 12.13
C SER A 43 2.53 -17.88 12.20
N GLY A 44 2.93 -19.04 12.69
CA GLY A 44 4.32 -19.47 12.78
C GLY A 44 5.16 -18.68 13.79
N GLY A 45 6.46 -18.68 13.57
CA GLY A 45 7.49 -18.03 14.38
C GLY A 45 8.72 -17.72 13.53
N PRO A 46 9.82 -17.17 14.10
CA PRO A 46 11.05 -16.94 13.36
C PRO A 46 11.52 -18.21 12.64
N TYR A 47 11.67 -18.12 11.31
CA TYR A 47 12.11 -19.23 10.45
C TYR A 47 12.93 -18.73 9.27
N SER A 48 13.49 -19.67 8.50
CA SER A 48 14.22 -19.37 7.27
C SER A 48 13.75 -20.31 6.16
N THR A 49 13.63 -19.75 4.95
CA THR A 49 13.28 -20.50 3.73
C THR A 49 14.49 -20.81 2.85
N VAL A 50 15.69 -20.50 3.30
CA VAL A 50 16.94 -20.66 2.53
C VAL A 50 17.28 -22.14 2.34
N VAL A 51 17.40 -22.58 1.09
CA VAL A 51 17.84 -23.94 0.72
C VAL A 51 19.32 -23.91 0.31
N LYS A 52 20.14 -24.68 1.00
CA LYS A 52 21.58 -24.70 0.77
C LYS A 52 21.96 -25.40 -0.55
N GLY A 53 22.95 -24.85 -1.24
CA GLY A 53 23.59 -25.49 -2.39
C GLY A 53 22.77 -25.45 -3.69
N GLY A 54 21.77 -24.57 -3.80
CA GLY A 54 21.00 -24.32 -5.03
C GLY A 54 21.86 -23.76 -6.16
N ALA A 55 22.80 -22.91 -5.83
CA ALA A 55 23.65 -22.17 -6.80
C ALA A 55 24.35 -23.06 -7.85
N LYS A 56 24.68 -24.30 -7.51
CA LYS A 56 25.30 -25.24 -8.48
C LYS A 56 24.40 -25.61 -9.66
N TRP A 57 23.07 -25.42 -9.52
CA TRP A 57 22.10 -25.74 -10.56
C TRP A 57 21.77 -24.53 -11.45
N LEU A 58 22.11 -23.34 -11.02
CA LEU A 58 21.83 -22.11 -11.78
C LEU A 58 22.40 -22.14 -13.22
N PRO A 59 23.66 -22.56 -13.46
CA PRO A 59 24.20 -22.60 -14.84
C PRO A 59 23.40 -23.54 -15.77
N GLU A 60 22.90 -24.68 -15.26
CA GLU A 60 22.09 -25.58 -16.07
C GLU A 60 20.69 -24.99 -16.35
N ILE A 61 20.08 -24.32 -15.36
CA ILE A 61 18.81 -23.61 -15.55
C ILE A 61 18.98 -22.54 -16.63
N GLN A 62 20.03 -21.72 -16.54
CA GLN A 62 20.35 -20.69 -17.53
C GLN A 62 20.52 -21.24 -18.93
N LYS A 63 21.24 -22.35 -19.03
CA LYS A 63 21.44 -23.08 -20.32
C LYS A 63 20.12 -23.63 -20.87
N LEU A 64 19.25 -24.17 -20.04
CA LEU A 64 17.92 -24.67 -20.42
C LEU A 64 17.04 -23.54 -20.96
N VAL A 65 17.01 -22.39 -20.27
CA VAL A 65 16.25 -21.20 -20.70
C VAL A 65 16.76 -20.71 -22.07
N PHE A 66 18.07 -20.51 -22.24
CA PHE A 66 18.65 -20.09 -23.50
C PHE A 66 18.55 -21.16 -24.61
N GLY A 67 18.36 -22.42 -24.23
CA GLY A 67 18.10 -23.52 -25.15
C GLY A 67 16.62 -23.77 -25.43
N GLU A 68 15.73 -22.82 -25.02
CA GLU A 68 14.26 -22.88 -25.20
C GLU A 68 13.59 -24.10 -24.55
N LYS A 69 14.25 -24.68 -23.53
CA LYS A 69 13.72 -25.79 -22.74
C LYS A 69 13.09 -25.29 -21.45
N TYR A 70 12.13 -24.37 -21.56
CA TYR A 70 11.56 -23.59 -20.45
C TYR A 70 10.91 -24.46 -19.37
N LEU A 71 10.14 -25.50 -19.73
CA LEU A 71 9.52 -26.40 -18.77
C LEU A 71 10.56 -27.22 -17.98
N ALA A 72 11.65 -27.63 -18.61
CA ALA A 72 12.75 -28.28 -17.93
C ALA A 72 13.47 -27.32 -16.95
N ALA A 73 13.65 -26.07 -17.34
CA ALA A 73 14.19 -25.02 -16.49
C ALA A 73 13.25 -24.75 -15.28
N HIS A 74 11.93 -24.67 -15.52
CA HIS A 74 10.91 -24.53 -14.50
C HIS A 74 10.99 -25.65 -13.45
N ASN A 75 11.01 -26.90 -13.88
CA ASN A 75 11.08 -28.06 -13.00
C ASN A 75 12.39 -28.06 -12.19
N LEU A 76 13.50 -27.70 -12.83
CA LEU A 76 14.80 -27.67 -12.16
C LEU A 76 14.87 -26.51 -11.13
N PHE A 77 14.33 -25.33 -11.46
CA PHE A 77 14.19 -24.21 -10.54
C PHE A 77 13.31 -24.60 -9.36
N GLY A 78 12.13 -25.19 -9.61
CA GLY A 78 11.20 -25.64 -8.59
C GLY A 78 11.81 -26.62 -7.60
N ARG A 79 12.72 -27.50 -8.09
CA ARG A 79 13.36 -28.50 -7.26
C ARG A 79 14.53 -27.97 -6.41
N TYR A 80 15.29 -26.98 -6.91
CA TYR A 80 16.56 -26.63 -6.29
C TYR A 80 16.73 -25.17 -5.88
N LEU A 81 15.90 -24.26 -6.42
CA LEU A 81 16.00 -22.83 -6.15
C LEU A 81 14.78 -22.25 -5.43
N MET A 82 13.70 -23.01 -5.25
CA MET A 82 12.60 -22.56 -4.39
C MET A 82 13.00 -22.56 -2.92
N GLY A 83 12.39 -21.66 -2.16
CA GLY A 83 12.47 -21.69 -0.68
C GLY A 83 11.71 -22.87 -0.09
N TYR A 84 12.03 -23.23 1.16
CA TYR A 84 11.32 -24.27 1.89
C TYR A 84 11.10 -23.85 3.35
N PRO A 85 9.85 -23.90 3.86
CA PRO A 85 8.61 -24.24 3.18
C PRO A 85 8.34 -23.32 1.98
N VAL A 86 7.55 -23.81 1.01
CA VAL A 86 7.28 -23.10 -0.24
C VAL A 86 6.20 -22.03 -0.10
N GLU A 87 5.44 -22.06 0.99
CA GLU A 87 4.45 -21.05 1.36
C GLU A 87 4.91 -20.28 2.60
N GLN A 88 4.34 -19.11 2.81
CA GLN A 88 4.72 -18.18 3.89
C GLN A 88 3.65 -18.11 4.96
N MET A 89 3.99 -17.44 6.08
CA MET A 89 3.09 -17.27 7.21
C MET A 89 1.97 -16.29 6.89
N LYS A 90 0.84 -16.43 7.62
CA LYS A 90 -0.41 -15.70 7.39
C LYS A 90 -0.64 -14.63 8.43
N TYR A 91 -1.10 -13.47 7.98
CA TYR A 91 -1.67 -12.46 8.87
C TYR A 91 -3.03 -12.93 9.38
N GLN A 92 -3.31 -12.80 10.69
CA GLN A 92 -4.47 -13.43 11.31
C GLN A 92 -5.43 -12.39 11.93
N CYS A 93 -6.73 -12.71 11.95
CA CYS A 93 -7.74 -11.96 12.67
C CYS A 93 -7.56 -12.13 14.17
N LEU A 94 -7.55 -11.03 14.94
CA LEU A 94 -7.31 -11.09 16.37
C LEU A 94 -8.59 -11.42 17.15
N ALA A 95 -9.65 -10.62 16.98
CA ALA A 95 -10.85 -10.73 17.81
C ALA A 95 -12.06 -10.01 17.22
N ASN A 96 -13.21 -10.24 17.83
CA ASN A 96 -14.45 -9.52 17.59
C ASN A 96 -15.03 -9.04 18.93
N LEU A 97 -15.30 -7.75 19.06
CA LEU A 97 -16.08 -7.18 20.13
C LEU A 97 -17.56 -7.13 19.67
N HIS A 98 -18.39 -7.94 20.31
CA HIS A 98 -19.84 -7.93 20.09
C HIS A 98 -20.53 -7.15 21.19
N MET A 99 -21.51 -6.35 20.82
CA MET A 99 -22.38 -5.61 21.75
C MET A 99 -23.84 -5.84 21.37
N PHE A 100 -24.66 -6.30 22.33
CA PHE A 100 -26.06 -6.66 22.15
C PHE A 100 -26.94 -5.65 22.87
N PHE A 101 -27.70 -4.90 22.09
CA PHE A 101 -28.62 -3.86 22.57
C PHE A 101 -30.07 -4.35 22.48
N ASN A 102 -30.86 -4.18 23.54
CA ASN A 102 -32.24 -4.64 23.60
C ASN A 102 -33.25 -3.77 22.80
N ASN A 103 -32.77 -2.72 22.11
CA ASN A 103 -33.60 -1.70 21.48
C ASN A 103 -33.41 -1.59 19.96
N GLY A 104 -32.72 -2.57 19.33
CA GLY A 104 -32.29 -2.48 17.93
C GLY A 104 -33.38 -2.58 16.88
N ASP A 105 -34.47 -3.30 17.14
CA ASP A 105 -35.44 -3.68 16.11
C ASP A 105 -36.40 -2.54 15.69
N SER A 106 -36.45 -1.44 16.43
CA SER A 106 -37.32 -0.28 16.18
C SER A 106 -36.55 1.01 15.80
N ALA A 107 -35.37 0.88 15.23
CA ALA A 107 -34.52 2.03 14.95
C ALA A 107 -35.01 2.85 13.75
N THR A 108 -35.11 4.18 13.95
CA THR A 108 -35.37 5.20 12.92
C THR A 108 -34.24 6.21 12.90
N ASP A 109 -34.27 7.14 11.94
CA ASP A 109 -33.27 8.21 11.78
C ASP A 109 -31.82 7.70 11.80
N TYR A 110 -31.61 6.54 11.20
CA TYR A 110 -30.30 5.90 11.20
C TYR A 110 -29.31 6.64 10.33
N LYS A 111 -28.11 6.85 10.86
CA LYS A 111 -26.95 7.38 10.12
C LYS A 111 -25.66 6.82 10.70
N ARG A 112 -24.79 6.25 9.85
CA ARG A 112 -23.39 5.98 10.21
C ARG A 112 -22.45 6.79 9.33
N TRP A 113 -21.26 7.06 9.84
CA TRP A 113 -20.28 7.91 9.15
C TRP A 113 -18.84 7.56 9.52
N LEU A 114 -17.92 7.95 8.63
CA LEU A 114 -16.50 8.12 8.92
C LEU A 114 -16.10 9.55 8.57
N ASN A 115 -15.63 10.29 9.56
CA ASN A 115 -15.07 11.63 9.38
C ASN A 115 -13.58 11.52 9.15
N LEU A 116 -13.14 11.75 7.91
CA LEU A 116 -11.73 11.65 7.53
C LEU A 116 -10.85 12.74 8.15
N GLU A 117 -11.42 13.90 8.54
CA GLU A 117 -10.66 14.99 9.18
C GLU A 117 -10.29 14.67 10.63
N THR A 118 -11.05 13.79 11.26
CA THR A 118 -10.86 13.46 12.69
C THR A 118 -10.46 12.02 12.94
N GLY A 119 -10.59 11.14 11.94
CA GLY A 119 -10.38 9.70 12.09
C GLY A 119 -11.45 9.01 12.97
N VAL A 120 -12.60 9.66 13.20
CA VAL A 120 -13.68 9.13 14.02
C VAL A 120 -14.77 8.56 13.15
N THR A 121 -15.18 7.31 13.41
CA THR A 121 -16.38 6.71 12.85
C THR A 121 -17.49 6.67 13.89
N GLY A 122 -18.74 6.62 13.45
CA GLY A 122 -19.85 6.53 14.39
C GLY A 122 -21.17 6.13 13.74
N VAL A 123 -22.15 5.91 14.61
CA VAL A 123 -23.53 5.64 14.25
C VAL A 123 -24.47 6.40 15.18
N SER A 124 -25.55 6.93 14.65
CA SER A 124 -26.67 7.47 15.43
C SER A 124 -27.98 6.93 14.91
N TYR A 125 -28.92 6.68 15.83
CA TYR A 125 -30.28 6.23 15.51
C TYR A 125 -31.23 6.59 16.65
N THR A 126 -32.51 6.58 16.39
CA THR A 126 -33.57 6.75 17.36
C THR A 126 -34.29 5.42 17.60
N ALA A 127 -34.42 4.97 18.84
CA ALA A 127 -35.18 3.78 19.20
C ALA A 127 -36.04 4.06 20.46
N ASN A 128 -37.32 3.73 20.44
CA ASN A 128 -38.27 3.99 21.52
C ASN A 128 -38.26 5.47 21.97
N GLY A 129 -38.12 6.40 21.00
CA GLY A 129 -38.06 7.86 21.30
C GLY A 129 -36.78 8.35 21.96
N ILE A 130 -35.76 7.51 22.05
CA ILE A 130 -34.42 7.86 22.58
C ILE A 130 -33.43 7.88 21.45
N ARG A 131 -32.66 8.95 21.35
CA ARG A 131 -31.55 9.04 20.39
C ARG A 131 -30.27 8.48 21.02
N TYR A 132 -29.72 7.48 20.36
CA TYR A 132 -28.43 6.86 20.70
C TYR A 132 -27.35 7.32 19.73
N GLN A 133 -26.12 7.44 20.26
CA GLN A 133 -24.92 7.71 19.47
C GLN A 133 -23.79 6.81 19.95
N ARG A 134 -23.06 6.24 19.03
CA ARG A 134 -21.82 5.49 19.30
C ARG A 134 -20.72 6.02 18.39
N GLU A 135 -19.56 6.34 18.99
CA GLU A 135 -18.38 6.82 18.30
C GLU A 135 -17.23 5.85 18.55
N VAL A 136 -16.46 5.59 17.52
CA VAL A 136 -15.28 4.71 17.57
C VAL A 136 -14.09 5.40 16.91
N PHE A 137 -12.94 5.37 17.58
CA PHE A 137 -11.68 5.88 17.03
C PHE A 137 -10.49 5.10 17.60
N ALA A 138 -9.34 5.19 16.92
CA ALA A 138 -8.08 4.63 17.39
C ALA A 138 -7.11 5.77 17.74
N SER A 139 -6.56 5.74 18.96
CA SER A 139 -5.55 6.69 19.43
C SER A 139 -4.16 6.07 19.32
N ALA A 140 -3.26 6.69 18.54
CA ALA A 140 -1.87 6.27 18.46
C ALA A 140 -1.06 6.67 19.70
N PRO A 141 -1.19 7.89 20.26
CA PRO A 141 -0.48 8.26 21.49
C PRO A 141 -0.85 7.41 22.70
N ASP A 142 -2.10 6.94 22.75
CA ASP A 142 -2.63 6.19 23.89
C ASP A 142 -2.66 4.67 23.66
N GLN A 143 -2.40 4.22 22.43
CA GLN A 143 -2.36 2.80 22.00
C GLN A 143 -3.66 2.03 22.30
N VAL A 144 -4.82 2.69 22.10
CA VAL A 144 -6.15 2.12 22.36
C VAL A 144 -7.11 2.40 21.21
N ILE A 145 -8.09 1.51 21.06
CA ILE A 145 -9.34 1.77 20.32
C ILE A 145 -10.41 2.10 21.36
N VAL A 146 -11.14 3.16 21.15
CA VAL A 146 -12.15 3.68 22.07
C VAL A 146 -13.52 3.58 21.43
N VAL A 147 -14.50 3.04 22.18
CA VAL A 147 -15.92 3.02 21.82
C VAL A 147 -16.69 3.83 22.86
N ARG A 148 -17.29 4.95 22.43
CA ARG A 148 -18.12 5.79 23.28
C ARG A 148 -19.58 5.64 22.91
N ILE A 149 -20.45 5.31 23.90
CA ILE A 149 -21.88 5.11 23.73
C ILE A 149 -22.61 6.09 24.61
N THR A 150 -23.54 6.86 24.03
CA THR A 150 -24.35 7.87 24.73
C THR A 150 -25.81 7.78 24.31
N ALA A 151 -26.70 8.30 25.18
CA ALA A 151 -28.12 8.48 24.88
C ALA A 151 -28.54 9.89 25.27
N ASN A 152 -29.60 10.44 24.66
CA ASN A 152 -30.14 11.74 24.99
C ASN A 152 -31.08 11.71 26.23
N ARG A 153 -31.21 10.56 26.90
CA ARG A 153 -31.97 10.36 28.15
C ARG A 153 -31.11 9.61 29.15
N SER A 154 -31.05 10.11 30.40
CA SER A 154 -30.30 9.51 31.51
C SER A 154 -30.76 8.08 31.76
N GLY A 155 -29.84 7.19 32.18
CA GLY A 155 -30.10 5.80 32.51
C GLY A 155 -30.57 4.92 31.32
N SER A 156 -30.32 5.36 30.10
CA SER A 156 -30.86 4.66 28.92
C SER A 156 -29.84 3.77 28.17
N VAL A 157 -28.57 3.78 28.59
CA VAL A 157 -27.56 2.92 27.98
C VAL A 157 -27.48 1.60 28.73
N SER A 158 -27.97 0.54 28.09
CA SER A 158 -27.90 -0.84 28.62
C SER A 158 -27.58 -1.79 27.47
N PHE A 159 -26.58 -2.65 27.67
CA PHE A 159 -26.19 -3.67 26.69
C PHE A 159 -25.34 -4.76 27.33
N LYS A 160 -25.24 -5.88 26.65
CA LYS A 160 -24.29 -6.95 26.94
C LYS A 160 -23.16 -6.91 25.91
N ALA A 161 -21.92 -7.11 26.34
CA ALA A 161 -20.78 -7.21 25.43
C ALA A 161 -19.95 -8.46 25.70
N ASN A 162 -19.31 -9.02 24.66
CA ASN A 162 -18.28 -10.03 24.79
C ASN A 162 -17.14 -9.80 23.80
N LEU A 163 -15.96 -10.28 24.18
CA LEU A 163 -14.76 -10.25 23.35
C LEU A 163 -14.43 -11.69 22.92
N ARG A 164 -14.55 -11.99 21.64
CA ARG A 164 -14.38 -13.34 21.09
C ARG A 164 -13.21 -13.42 20.13
N GLY A 165 -12.38 -14.48 20.28
CA GLY A 165 -11.41 -14.88 19.29
C GLY A 165 -12.06 -15.50 18.05
N GLU A 166 -11.35 -15.48 16.93
CA GLU A 166 -11.75 -16.16 15.71
C GLU A 166 -11.16 -17.56 15.65
N ARG A 167 -11.94 -18.55 15.19
CA ARG A 167 -11.48 -19.93 15.05
C ARG A 167 -10.95 -20.17 13.63
N ASN A 168 -9.81 -20.86 13.58
CA ASN A 168 -9.30 -21.39 12.32
C ASN A 168 -10.06 -22.64 11.91
N GLN A 169 -11.10 -22.48 11.12
CA GLN A 169 -12.00 -23.56 10.72
C GLN A 169 -11.37 -24.60 9.79
N THR A 170 -10.32 -24.24 9.07
CA THR A 170 -9.64 -25.15 8.13
C THR A 170 -8.74 -26.18 8.82
N HIS A 171 -8.47 -26.00 10.10
CA HIS A 171 -7.62 -26.89 10.91
C HIS A 171 -8.34 -27.50 12.11
N SER A 172 -9.64 -27.74 12.00
CA SER A 172 -10.52 -28.10 13.14
C SER A 172 -10.03 -29.26 14.02
N ASN A 173 -9.35 -30.25 13.45
CA ASN A 173 -8.90 -31.45 14.19
C ASN A 173 -7.43 -31.38 14.61
N TYR A 174 -6.64 -30.46 14.05
CA TYR A 174 -5.20 -30.35 14.21
C TYR A 174 -4.72 -28.93 14.45
N ALA A 175 -5.67 -28.00 14.75
CA ALA A 175 -5.34 -26.61 15.03
C ALA A 175 -4.47 -26.53 16.29
N THR A 176 -3.37 -25.82 16.18
CA THR A 176 -2.45 -25.53 17.28
C THR A 176 -2.65 -24.12 17.83
N ASP A 177 -3.43 -23.29 17.13
CA ASP A 177 -3.94 -22.03 17.62
C ASP A 177 -5.01 -22.30 18.69
N TYR A 178 -4.96 -21.53 19.74
CA TYR A 178 -6.00 -21.56 20.78
C TYR A 178 -6.22 -20.17 21.34
N PHE A 179 -7.40 -19.96 21.88
CA PHE A 179 -7.70 -18.76 22.66
C PHE A 179 -8.56 -19.12 23.90
N ARG A 180 -8.46 -18.25 24.88
CA ARG A 180 -9.24 -18.33 26.11
C ARG A 180 -9.88 -16.97 26.37
N MET A 181 -11.16 -16.98 26.67
CA MET A 181 -11.95 -15.82 27.03
C MET A 181 -12.28 -15.86 28.52
N ASP A 182 -11.92 -14.81 29.25
CA ASP A 182 -12.14 -14.72 30.68
C ASP A 182 -12.67 -13.33 31.07
N PRO A 183 -13.35 -13.21 32.24
CA PRO A 183 -13.59 -11.90 32.85
C PRO A 183 -12.28 -11.31 33.34
N TYR A 184 -12.18 -9.98 33.30
CA TYR A 184 -11.07 -9.23 33.86
C TYR A 184 -11.57 -8.22 34.88
N GLY A 185 -11.60 -8.62 36.16
CA GLY A 185 -12.29 -7.83 37.21
C GLY A 185 -13.81 -7.79 37.03
N ALA A 186 -14.43 -6.76 37.54
CA ALA A 186 -15.87 -6.55 37.41
C ALA A 186 -16.26 -5.73 36.16
N ASP A 187 -15.28 -5.07 35.51
CA ASP A 187 -15.49 -4.05 34.51
C ASP A 187 -14.75 -4.33 33.17
N GLY A 188 -14.23 -5.54 32.99
CA GLY A 188 -13.46 -5.89 31.81
C GLY A 188 -13.54 -7.35 31.38
N LEU A 189 -13.07 -7.59 30.16
CA LEU A 189 -12.88 -8.91 29.57
C LEU A 189 -11.47 -9.02 29.00
N VAL A 190 -10.92 -10.23 29.05
CA VAL A 190 -9.61 -10.55 28.48
C VAL A 190 -9.71 -11.75 27.54
N LEU A 191 -9.01 -11.67 26.42
CA LEU A 191 -8.81 -12.72 25.47
C LEU A 191 -7.30 -12.97 25.38
N THR A 192 -6.87 -14.19 25.65
CA THR A 192 -5.48 -14.63 25.49
C THR A 192 -5.41 -15.75 24.48
N GLY A 193 -4.32 -15.83 23.74
CA GLY A 193 -4.18 -16.88 22.75
C GLY A 193 -2.77 -17.04 22.20
N LYS A 194 -2.68 -17.97 21.26
CA LYS A 194 -1.44 -18.34 20.54
C LYS A 194 -1.76 -18.52 19.06
N SER A 195 -0.85 -18.13 18.19
CA SER A 195 -0.95 -18.38 16.76
C SER A 195 -0.79 -19.85 16.39
N ALA A 196 -1.33 -20.22 15.22
CA ALA A 196 -1.26 -21.57 14.69
C ALA A 196 0.14 -21.93 14.19
N ASP A 197 0.47 -23.24 14.25
CA ASP A 197 1.53 -23.83 13.46
C ASP A 197 1.11 -23.81 11.98
N TYR A 198 2.07 -23.55 11.09
CA TYR A 198 1.80 -23.57 9.66
C TYR A 198 3.01 -24.06 8.87
N MET A 199 2.79 -24.92 7.87
CA MET A 199 3.83 -25.46 6.99
C MET A 199 5.06 -26.04 7.75
N GLY A 200 4.84 -26.67 8.93
CA GLY A 200 5.90 -27.20 9.78
C GLY A 200 6.64 -26.17 10.62
N VAL A 201 6.24 -24.91 10.59
CA VAL A 201 6.75 -23.84 11.45
C VAL A 201 5.84 -23.70 12.67
N GLU A 202 6.40 -23.84 13.88
CA GLU A 202 5.65 -23.70 15.12
C GLU A 202 5.13 -22.26 15.30
N GLY A 203 3.85 -22.13 15.66
CA GLY A 203 3.24 -20.86 16.06
C GLY A 203 3.83 -20.36 17.38
N LYS A 204 4.49 -19.22 17.38
CA LYS A 204 5.18 -18.66 18.56
C LYS A 204 4.63 -17.32 19.01
N ILE A 205 3.72 -16.73 18.23
CA ILE A 205 3.07 -15.50 18.64
C ILE A 205 2.03 -15.80 19.71
N LYS A 206 2.23 -15.22 20.88
CA LYS A 206 1.25 -15.17 21.98
C LYS A 206 0.68 -13.78 22.04
N TYR A 207 -0.59 -13.67 22.38
CA TYR A 207 -1.26 -12.37 22.49
C TYR A 207 -2.13 -12.26 23.72
N GLU A 208 -2.33 -11.03 24.15
CA GLU A 208 -3.43 -10.62 25.01
C GLU A 208 -4.19 -9.47 24.34
N ALA A 209 -5.52 -9.57 24.34
CA ALA A 209 -6.44 -8.51 23.97
C ALA A 209 -7.39 -8.25 25.14
N ARG A 210 -7.59 -6.99 25.52
CA ARG A 210 -8.38 -6.63 26.68
C ARG A 210 -9.34 -5.49 26.35
N VAL A 211 -10.56 -5.59 26.85
CA VAL A 211 -11.53 -4.48 26.88
C VAL A 211 -11.86 -4.13 28.30
N LYS A 212 -11.87 -2.85 28.62
CA LYS A 212 -12.29 -2.30 29.91
C LYS A 212 -13.41 -1.28 29.69
N ALA A 213 -14.47 -1.35 30.52
CA ALA A 213 -15.61 -0.45 30.47
C ALA A 213 -15.57 0.56 31.61
N ILE A 214 -15.95 1.79 31.32
CA ILE A 214 -16.24 2.84 32.32
C ILE A 214 -17.65 3.37 32.05
N ALA A 215 -18.52 3.27 33.02
CA ALA A 215 -19.89 3.80 32.95
C ALA A 215 -20.04 5.12 33.74
N GLU A 216 -20.83 5.99 33.20
CA GLU A 216 -21.32 7.19 33.86
C GLU A 216 -22.77 6.90 34.32
N GLY A 217 -22.99 6.74 35.64
CA GLY A 217 -24.24 6.18 36.15
C GLY A 217 -24.42 4.68 35.90
N GLY A 218 -25.50 4.12 36.42
CA GLY A 218 -25.82 2.70 36.21
C GLY A 218 -24.86 1.71 36.88
N THR A 219 -24.77 0.50 36.35
CA THR A 219 -23.94 -0.58 36.88
C THR A 219 -23.19 -1.31 35.81
N ILE A 220 -22.01 -1.85 36.15
CA ILE A 220 -21.22 -2.76 35.35
C ILE A 220 -20.97 -4.01 36.17
N LYS A 221 -21.08 -5.19 35.53
CA LYS A 221 -20.67 -6.47 36.11
C LYS A 221 -20.24 -7.44 35.03
N THR A 222 -19.43 -8.41 35.40
CA THR A 222 -19.11 -9.55 34.55
C THR A 222 -19.96 -10.77 34.93
N ASP A 223 -20.40 -11.55 33.93
CA ASP A 223 -21.07 -12.82 34.08
C ASP A 223 -20.51 -13.81 33.06
N GLY A 224 -19.68 -14.75 33.54
CA GLY A 224 -18.90 -15.60 32.64
C GLY A 224 -18.02 -14.79 31.71
N VAL A 225 -18.23 -14.93 30.40
CA VAL A 225 -17.47 -14.21 29.34
C VAL A 225 -18.19 -12.96 28.84
N ASP A 226 -19.28 -12.58 29.50
CA ASP A 226 -20.08 -11.41 29.16
C ASP A 226 -19.83 -10.25 30.13
N LEU A 227 -19.80 -9.04 29.60
CA LEU A 227 -19.80 -7.79 30.31
C LEU A 227 -21.21 -7.20 30.22
N ILE A 228 -21.87 -6.99 31.36
CA ILE A 228 -23.25 -6.51 31.45
C ILE A 228 -23.24 -5.09 31.95
N ILE A 229 -23.81 -4.18 31.17
CA ILE A 229 -23.98 -2.78 31.47
C ILE A 229 -25.48 -2.47 31.58
N GLU A 230 -25.91 -1.81 32.66
CA GLU A 230 -27.33 -1.53 32.91
C GLU A 230 -27.53 -0.07 33.39
N ASN A 231 -28.50 0.60 32.78
CA ASN A 231 -29.04 1.90 33.19
C ASN A 231 -28.00 3.04 33.32
N SER A 232 -27.01 3.05 32.43
CA SER A 232 -25.97 4.07 32.42
C SER A 232 -26.40 5.29 31.59
N ASP A 233 -25.84 6.46 31.90
CA ASP A 233 -26.01 7.69 31.12
C ASP A 233 -25.12 7.66 29.88
N ALA A 234 -23.92 7.14 30.05
CA ALA A 234 -22.97 6.92 28.99
C ALA A 234 -21.97 5.80 29.36
N VAL A 235 -21.39 5.17 28.37
CA VAL A 235 -20.35 4.12 28.54
C VAL A 235 -19.18 4.35 27.60
N THR A 236 -17.98 4.16 28.12
CA THR A 236 -16.75 4.13 27.28
C THR A 236 -16.10 2.77 27.43
N LEU A 237 -15.86 2.09 26.29
CA LEU A 237 -15.05 0.89 26.24
C LEU A 237 -13.67 1.27 25.70
N TYR A 238 -12.63 0.82 26.39
CA TYR A 238 -11.23 0.95 25.96
C TYR A 238 -10.72 -0.45 25.59
N PHE A 239 -10.29 -0.60 24.35
CA PHE A 239 -9.70 -1.83 23.86
C PHE A 239 -8.22 -1.61 23.57
N THR A 240 -7.38 -2.54 24.00
CA THR A 240 -6.00 -2.66 23.52
C THR A 240 -5.59 -4.12 23.44
N ALA A 241 -4.56 -4.38 22.66
CA ALA A 241 -3.96 -5.70 22.53
C ALA A 241 -2.45 -5.58 22.33
N ALA A 242 -1.74 -6.64 22.63
CA ALA A 242 -0.31 -6.77 22.31
C ALA A 242 0.04 -8.24 22.07
N THR A 243 1.11 -8.45 21.30
CA THR A 243 1.75 -9.75 21.15
C THR A 243 3.11 -9.77 21.86
N ASN A 244 3.72 -10.95 21.89
CA ASN A 244 5.09 -11.12 22.37
C ASN A 244 6.15 -10.83 21.28
N PHE A 245 5.77 -10.32 20.11
CA PHE A 245 6.68 -9.96 19.02
C PHE A 245 7.52 -8.74 19.40
N ILE A 246 8.84 -8.83 19.24
CA ILE A 246 9.78 -7.70 19.32
C ILE A 246 10.25 -7.31 17.92
N ASN A 247 10.67 -8.32 17.14
CA ASN A 247 11.08 -8.18 15.75
C ASN A 247 11.05 -9.56 15.07
N TYR A 248 11.34 -9.64 13.79
CA TYR A 248 11.29 -10.86 12.99
C TYR A 248 12.20 -12.03 13.47
N LYS A 249 13.08 -11.81 14.45
CA LYS A 249 13.95 -12.83 15.09
C LYS A 249 13.57 -13.11 16.54
N ASP A 250 12.82 -12.23 17.19
CA ASP A 250 12.62 -12.24 18.64
C ASP A 250 11.15 -12.08 19.00
N VAL A 251 10.62 -13.08 19.70
CA VAL A 251 9.27 -13.16 20.23
C VAL A 251 9.28 -13.35 21.75
N SER A 252 10.23 -12.74 22.45
CA SER A 252 10.43 -12.91 23.89
C SER A 252 9.75 -11.85 24.76
N ALA A 253 9.01 -10.90 24.20
CA ALA A 253 8.30 -9.90 24.99
C ALA A 253 7.18 -10.53 25.82
N ASP A 254 6.78 -9.82 26.87
CA ASP A 254 5.61 -10.16 27.67
C ASP A 254 4.40 -9.36 27.19
N GLN A 255 3.47 -10.05 26.51
CA GLN A 255 2.25 -9.44 25.98
C GLN A 255 1.31 -8.95 27.12
N HIS A 256 1.32 -9.61 28.28
CA HIS A 256 0.52 -9.20 29.44
C HIS A 256 1.01 -7.86 30.00
N GLN A 257 2.34 -7.75 30.23
CA GLN A 257 2.95 -6.52 30.71
C GLN A 257 2.71 -5.35 29.76
N ARG A 258 2.81 -5.59 28.45
CA ARG A 258 2.54 -4.56 27.42
C ARG A 258 1.11 -4.04 27.51
N VAL A 259 0.12 -4.92 27.65
CA VAL A 259 -1.29 -4.52 27.79
C VAL A 259 -1.51 -3.78 29.09
N ASP A 260 -0.91 -4.21 30.21
CA ASP A 260 -0.96 -3.50 31.49
C ASP A 260 -0.36 -2.09 31.38
N ASP A 261 0.77 -1.93 30.70
CA ASP A 261 1.43 -0.63 30.49
C ASP A 261 0.54 0.32 29.67
N TYR A 262 -0.15 -0.17 28.63
CA TYR A 262 -1.10 0.64 27.85
C TYR A 262 -2.29 1.09 28.69
N PHE A 263 -2.89 0.21 29.51
CA PHE A 263 -3.99 0.59 30.40
C PHE A 263 -3.53 1.55 31.50
N LYS A 264 -2.35 1.36 32.06
CA LYS A 264 -1.76 2.27 33.05
C LYS A 264 -1.52 3.67 32.47
N ALA A 265 -1.10 3.76 31.20
CA ALA A 265 -0.88 5.04 30.53
C ALA A 265 -2.17 5.87 30.34
N ILE A 266 -3.34 5.23 30.36
CA ILE A 266 -4.64 5.90 30.21
C ILE A 266 -5.46 5.94 31.50
N GLU A 267 -5.02 5.31 32.60
CA GLU A 267 -5.80 5.12 33.83
C GLU A 267 -6.44 6.42 34.37
N ASN A 268 -5.69 7.53 34.29
CA ASN A 268 -6.15 8.84 34.77
C ASN A 268 -6.65 9.78 33.66
N LYS A 269 -6.79 9.26 32.42
CA LYS A 269 -7.25 10.07 31.30
C LYS A 269 -8.76 9.91 31.09
N LYS A 270 -9.45 11.02 31.03
CA LYS A 270 -10.87 11.04 30.65
C LYS A 270 -11.01 10.84 29.14
N TYR A 271 -12.15 10.30 28.69
CA TYR A 271 -12.50 10.12 27.27
C TYR A 271 -12.11 11.31 26.39
N LYS A 272 -12.51 12.55 26.80
CA LYS A 272 -12.23 13.77 26.02
C LYS A 272 -10.74 14.05 25.85
N ALA A 273 -9.90 13.68 26.81
CA ALA A 273 -8.46 13.87 26.71
C ALA A 273 -7.84 12.88 25.70
N ILE A 274 -8.27 11.62 25.71
CA ILE A 274 -7.82 10.59 24.76
C ILE A 274 -8.31 10.92 23.34
N LEU A 275 -9.55 11.38 23.19
CA LEU A 275 -10.07 11.84 21.89
C LEU A 275 -9.25 13.02 21.35
N ALA A 276 -8.96 14.01 22.20
CA ALA A 276 -8.20 15.19 21.80
C ALA A 276 -6.77 14.83 21.40
N SER A 277 -6.06 14.00 22.19
CA SER A 277 -4.68 13.58 21.87
C SER A 277 -4.62 12.75 20.60
N GLY A 278 -5.57 11.81 20.42
CA GLY A 278 -5.64 10.99 19.22
C GLY A 278 -5.94 11.80 17.95
N MET A 279 -6.88 12.75 18.04
CA MET A 279 -7.20 13.66 16.93
C MET A 279 -6.04 14.62 16.60
N GLU A 280 -5.35 15.16 17.61
CA GLU A 280 -4.20 16.04 17.40
C GLU A 280 -3.08 15.30 16.69
N ASP A 281 -2.74 14.09 17.13
CA ASP A 281 -1.74 13.26 16.49
C ASP A 281 -2.11 12.93 15.05
N TYR A 282 -3.34 12.45 14.81
CA TYR A 282 -3.83 12.15 13.47
C TYR A 282 -3.77 13.36 12.53
N LYS A 283 -4.18 14.53 12.99
CA LYS A 283 -4.17 15.79 12.23
C LYS A 283 -2.77 16.26 11.83
N LYS A 284 -1.71 15.88 12.60
CA LYS A 284 -0.32 16.17 12.20
C LYS A 284 0.03 15.62 10.82
N TYR A 285 -0.61 14.54 10.41
CA TYR A 285 -0.44 13.94 9.09
C TYR A 285 -1.55 14.37 8.11
N TYR A 286 -2.80 14.20 8.52
CA TYR A 286 -3.93 14.36 7.62
C TYR A 286 -4.08 15.81 7.11
N SER A 287 -3.93 16.80 7.97
CA SER A 287 -4.17 18.21 7.64
C SER A 287 -3.10 18.85 6.76
N ARG A 288 -2.00 18.14 6.48
CA ARG A 288 -0.92 18.66 5.61
C ARG A 288 -1.36 18.85 4.16
N VAL A 289 -2.31 18.05 3.69
CA VAL A 289 -2.77 18.09 2.30
C VAL A 289 -4.28 18.26 2.25
N SER A 290 -4.73 19.16 1.38
CA SER A 290 -6.14 19.28 1.05
C SER A 290 -6.35 19.34 -0.47
N ILE A 291 -7.38 18.65 -0.93
CA ILE A 291 -7.83 18.66 -2.32
C ILE A 291 -9.30 19.07 -2.38
N LYS A 292 -9.63 20.03 -3.24
CA LYS A 292 -11.01 20.44 -3.51
C LYS A 292 -11.27 20.36 -5.00
N LEU A 293 -12.30 19.64 -5.35
CA LEU A 293 -12.83 19.52 -6.70
C LEU A 293 -14.29 20.01 -6.73
N PRO A 294 -14.87 20.27 -7.90
CA PRO A 294 -16.23 20.79 -8.00
C PRO A 294 -17.25 19.95 -7.23
N VAL A 295 -18.07 20.62 -6.44
CA VAL A 295 -19.18 20.04 -5.67
C VAL A 295 -20.44 20.14 -6.52
N VAL A 296 -21.12 19.02 -6.69
CA VAL A 296 -22.36 18.89 -7.48
C VAL A 296 -23.49 18.37 -6.61
N GLN A 297 -24.72 18.32 -7.12
CA GLN A 297 -25.88 17.84 -6.37
C GLN A 297 -25.68 16.42 -5.78
N ASN A 298 -25.03 15.53 -6.52
CA ASN A 298 -24.74 14.17 -6.06
C ASN A 298 -23.78 14.12 -4.88
N SER A 299 -22.94 15.14 -4.68
CA SER A 299 -21.95 15.19 -3.59
C SER A 299 -22.58 15.15 -2.18
N PHE A 300 -23.87 15.45 -2.06
CA PHE A 300 -24.63 15.44 -0.81
C PHE A 300 -25.34 14.10 -0.52
N LEU A 301 -25.33 13.18 -1.46
CA LEU A 301 -25.93 11.84 -1.28
C LEU A 301 -25.10 10.97 -0.34
N ALA A 302 -25.70 9.90 0.17
CA ALA A 302 -24.99 8.85 0.86
C ALA A 302 -23.88 8.25 -0.02
N THR A 303 -22.78 7.82 0.57
CA THR A 303 -21.61 7.34 -0.19
C THR A 303 -21.98 6.20 -1.17
N PRO A 304 -22.79 5.20 -0.82
CA PRO A 304 -23.21 4.18 -1.77
C PRO A 304 -23.98 4.72 -3.01
N ASP A 305 -24.84 5.72 -2.79
CA ASP A 305 -25.61 6.34 -3.88
C ASP A 305 -24.72 7.13 -4.82
N ARG A 306 -23.70 7.81 -4.29
CA ARG A 306 -22.68 8.50 -5.10
C ARG A 306 -21.93 7.53 -6.00
N ILE A 307 -21.49 6.40 -5.43
CA ILE A 307 -20.79 5.32 -6.16
C ILE A 307 -21.69 4.76 -7.26
N GLN A 308 -22.95 4.48 -6.96
CA GLN A 308 -23.89 3.93 -7.92
C GLN A 308 -24.10 4.87 -9.12
N LYS A 309 -24.17 6.17 -8.87
CA LYS A 309 -24.49 7.20 -9.88
C LYS A 309 -23.27 7.69 -10.66
N ILE A 310 -22.03 7.37 -10.25
CA ILE A 310 -20.80 7.98 -10.77
C ILE A 310 -20.63 7.85 -12.29
N GLN A 311 -21.17 6.81 -12.91
CA GLN A 311 -21.06 6.60 -14.35
C GLN A 311 -22.06 7.43 -15.16
N SER A 312 -23.22 7.71 -14.59
CA SER A 312 -24.29 8.45 -15.28
C SER A 312 -24.25 9.97 -15.01
N THR A 313 -23.69 10.37 -13.88
CA THR A 313 -23.63 11.77 -13.45
C THR A 313 -22.28 12.09 -12.87
N PRO A 314 -21.58 13.12 -13.37
CA PRO A 314 -20.29 13.55 -12.82
C PRO A 314 -20.37 13.85 -11.32
N ASP A 315 -19.35 13.42 -10.57
CA ASP A 315 -19.15 13.77 -9.17
C ASP A 315 -17.64 13.94 -8.88
N PRO A 316 -17.01 15.04 -9.30
CA PRO A 316 -15.58 15.26 -9.08
C PRO A 316 -15.19 15.22 -7.60
N SER A 317 -16.06 15.67 -6.69
CA SER A 317 -15.79 15.63 -5.26
C SER A 317 -15.69 14.22 -4.70
N LEU A 318 -16.19 13.18 -5.39
CA LEU A 318 -15.97 11.78 -5.01
C LEU A 318 -14.51 11.37 -5.26
N SER A 319 -13.86 11.91 -6.31
CA SER A 319 -12.43 11.70 -6.54
C SER A 319 -11.59 12.33 -5.43
N ALA A 320 -11.94 13.54 -4.99
CA ALA A 320 -11.30 14.16 -3.82
C ALA A 320 -11.52 13.34 -2.53
N LEU A 321 -12.70 12.78 -2.35
CA LEU A 321 -12.99 11.88 -1.22
C LEU A 321 -12.15 10.60 -1.28
N SER A 322 -12.00 9.98 -2.45
CA SER A 322 -11.16 8.78 -2.65
C SER A 322 -9.68 9.08 -2.39
N TYR A 323 -9.18 10.23 -2.84
CA TYR A 323 -7.83 10.69 -2.54
C TYR A 323 -7.59 10.79 -1.02
N ASN A 324 -8.49 11.47 -0.33
CA ASN A 324 -8.41 11.64 1.12
C ASN A 324 -8.58 10.32 1.88
N PHE A 325 -9.39 9.40 1.37
CA PHE A 325 -9.58 8.08 1.95
C PHE A 325 -8.30 7.23 1.86
N GLY A 326 -7.60 7.21 0.72
CA GLY A 326 -6.33 6.50 0.63
C GLY A 326 -5.27 7.07 1.58
N ARG A 327 -5.15 8.40 1.71
CA ARG A 327 -4.28 9.00 2.74
C ARG A 327 -4.69 8.58 4.16
N TYR A 328 -5.98 8.54 4.44
CA TYR A 328 -6.52 8.03 5.71
C TYR A 328 -6.10 6.59 5.97
N LEU A 329 -6.23 5.70 4.98
CA LEU A 329 -5.83 4.29 5.10
C LEU A 329 -4.34 4.15 5.41
N LEU A 330 -3.48 4.89 4.71
CA LEU A 330 -2.04 4.84 4.94
C LEU A 330 -1.65 5.33 6.35
N ILE A 331 -2.21 6.46 6.80
CA ILE A 331 -2.00 6.97 8.16
C ILE A 331 -2.49 5.98 9.22
N SER A 332 -3.56 5.24 8.93
CA SER A 332 -4.15 4.28 9.86
C SER A 332 -3.45 2.92 9.90
N ALA A 333 -2.68 2.57 8.86
CA ALA A 333 -2.08 1.24 8.70
C ALA A 333 -0.54 1.22 8.65
N SER A 334 0.12 2.38 8.56
CA SER A 334 1.59 2.47 8.47
C SER A 334 2.10 3.74 9.13
N ARG A 335 2.76 3.58 10.26
CA ARG A 335 3.32 4.69 11.05
C ARG A 335 4.73 4.35 11.53
N PRO A 336 5.57 5.34 11.86
CA PRO A 336 6.89 5.05 12.44
C PRO A 336 6.81 4.08 13.62
N GLY A 337 7.60 3.02 13.57
CA GLY A 337 7.67 1.96 14.57
C GLY A 337 6.62 0.85 14.45
N THR A 338 5.71 0.91 13.47
CA THR A 338 4.74 -0.17 13.17
C THR A 338 5.21 -1.04 12.00
N GLU A 339 4.54 -2.16 11.73
CA GLU A 339 4.77 -2.95 10.52
C GLU A 339 4.24 -2.22 9.27
N PRO A 340 4.73 -2.55 8.05
CA PRO A 340 4.20 -1.96 6.82
C PRO A 340 2.73 -2.35 6.60
N ALA A 341 2.00 -1.54 5.82
CA ALA A 341 0.68 -1.91 5.33
C ALA A 341 0.78 -3.16 4.44
N ASN A 342 0.15 -4.26 4.87
CA ASN A 342 0.08 -5.51 4.11
C ASN A 342 -0.99 -5.43 2.98
N LEU A 343 -1.33 -6.55 2.31
CA LEU A 343 -2.35 -6.56 1.24
C LEU A 343 -3.69 -5.95 1.66
N GLN A 344 -4.07 -6.11 2.91
CA GLN A 344 -5.32 -5.57 3.48
C GLN A 344 -5.08 -4.36 4.40
N GLY A 345 -3.87 -3.79 4.38
CA GLY A 345 -3.46 -2.70 5.27
C GLY A 345 -3.14 -3.22 6.66
N ILE A 346 -4.10 -3.14 7.57
CA ILE A 346 -4.06 -3.71 8.93
C ILE A 346 -5.36 -4.48 9.22
N TRP A 347 -6.36 -4.40 8.33
CA TRP A 347 -7.68 -4.95 8.54
C TRP A 347 -7.82 -6.33 7.90
N ASN A 348 -8.21 -7.32 8.68
CA ASN A 348 -8.41 -8.69 8.24
C ASN A 348 -9.40 -9.40 9.18
N ASN A 349 -10.40 -10.07 8.63
CA ASN A 349 -11.43 -10.80 9.39
C ASN A 349 -11.29 -12.32 9.32
N ASP A 350 -10.20 -12.84 8.75
CA ASP A 350 -10.02 -14.28 8.50
C ASP A 350 -8.73 -14.78 9.13
N MET A 351 -8.70 -16.02 9.56
CA MET A 351 -7.49 -16.74 9.99
C MET A 351 -6.67 -17.26 8.81
N ASN A 352 -7.29 -17.37 7.62
CA ASN A 352 -6.67 -17.73 6.35
C ASN A 352 -7.08 -16.73 5.26
N PRO A 353 -6.61 -15.48 5.34
CA PRO A 353 -7.02 -14.45 4.41
C PRO A 353 -6.54 -14.73 2.98
N PRO A 354 -7.20 -14.15 1.97
CA PRO A 354 -6.74 -14.23 0.59
C PRO A 354 -5.27 -13.83 0.48
N TRP A 355 -4.49 -14.67 -0.24
CA TRP A 355 -3.03 -14.52 -0.38
C TRP A 355 -2.30 -14.30 0.94
N ASP A 356 -2.80 -14.90 2.02
CA ASP A 356 -2.25 -14.83 3.38
C ASP A 356 -2.14 -13.39 3.94
N SER A 357 -2.71 -12.40 3.25
CA SER A 357 -2.57 -10.96 3.53
C SER A 357 -1.11 -10.53 3.75
N LYS A 358 -0.18 -11.16 3.01
CA LYS A 358 1.27 -10.93 3.14
C LYS A 358 1.74 -9.71 2.33
N TYR A 359 3.04 -9.46 2.32
CA TYR A 359 3.67 -8.37 1.59
C TYR A 359 4.07 -8.85 0.20
N THR A 360 3.22 -8.63 -0.79
CA THR A 360 3.48 -9.00 -2.20
C THR A 360 4.14 -7.84 -2.92
N THR A 361 5.29 -8.10 -3.56
CA THR A 361 6.17 -7.08 -4.14
C THR A 361 6.37 -7.21 -5.63
N ASN A 362 5.42 -7.82 -6.32
CA ASN A 362 5.37 -7.74 -7.78
C ASN A 362 4.49 -6.58 -8.27
N ILE A 363 3.84 -5.85 -7.35
CA ILE A 363 3.07 -4.60 -7.52
C ILE A 363 2.45 -4.07 -6.21
N ASN A 364 1.90 -4.93 -5.33
CA ASN A 364 0.94 -4.51 -4.30
C ASN A 364 1.59 -3.68 -3.20
N THR A 365 2.68 -4.14 -2.63
CA THR A 365 3.41 -3.39 -1.58
C THR A 365 3.93 -2.07 -2.13
N GLU A 366 4.48 -2.06 -3.33
CA GLU A 366 4.94 -0.84 -3.99
C GLU A 366 3.80 0.16 -4.17
N MET A 367 2.64 -0.30 -4.66
CA MET A 367 1.46 0.53 -4.87
C MET A 367 0.92 1.09 -3.55
N ASN A 368 1.00 0.35 -2.44
CA ASN A 368 0.63 0.84 -1.12
C ASN A 368 1.42 2.09 -0.73
N TYR A 369 2.66 2.22 -1.18
CA TYR A 369 3.55 3.33 -0.82
C TYR A 369 3.73 4.39 -1.92
N TRP A 370 3.15 4.23 -3.12
CA TRP A 370 3.21 5.26 -4.16
C TRP A 370 2.72 6.63 -3.73
N PRO A 371 1.66 6.80 -2.90
CA PRO A 371 1.20 8.11 -2.49
C PRO A 371 1.97 8.72 -1.31
N VAL A 372 2.90 7.99 -0.66
CA VAL A 372 3.47 8.38 0.63
C VAL A 372 4.21 9.71 0.54
N GLU A 373 5.08 9.87 -0.44
CA GLU A 373 5.93 11.05 -0.56
C GLU A 373 5.14 12.25 -1.11
N SER A 374 4.47 12.07 -2.24
CA SER A 374 3.66 13.14 -2.85
C SER A 374 2.48 13.56 -1.96
N GLY A 375 1.92 12.63 -1.18
CA GLY A 375 0.86 12.87 -0.21
C GLY A 375 1.31 13.53 1.11
N ASN A 376 2.57 13.99 1.22
CA ASN A 376 3.14 14.62 2.41
C ASN A 376 3.06 13.73 3.67
N LEU A 377 3.41 12.44 3.51
CA LEU A 377 3.37 11.39 4.54
C LEU A 377 4.70 10.63 4.61
N SER A 378 5.82 11.30 4.34
CA SER A 378 7.15 10.66 4.24
C SER A 378 7.52 9.83 5.47
N GLU A 379 7.08 10.22 6.68
CA GLU A 379 7.33 9.45 7.90
C GLU A 379 6.63 8.07 7.86
N CYS A 380 5.50 7.96 7.13
CA CYS A 380 4.79 6.70 6.97
C CYS A 380 5.53 5.68 6.07
N ALA A 381 6.64 6.08 5.43
CA ALA A 381 7.55 5.17 4.72
C ALA A 381 8.53 4.44 5.65
N GLU A 382 8.68 4.86 6.92
CA GLU A 382 9.62 4.23 7.86
C GLU A 382 9.43 2.71 7.99
N PRO A 383 8.19 2.18 8.14
CA PRO A 383 7.99 0.74 8.25
C PRO A 383 8.48 -0.02 7.02
N LEU A 384 8.24 0.50 5.81
CA LEU A 384 8.75 -0.10 4.58
C LEU A 384 10.27 -0.04 4.52
N THR A 385 10.88 1.09 4.86
CA THR A 385 12.35 1.25 4.90
C THR A 385 12.99 0.26 5.86
N ARG A 386 12.37 0.05 7.04
CA ARG A 386 12.82 -0.92 8.04
C ARG A 386 12.69 -2.35 7.51
N MET A 387 11.56 -2.70 6.89
CA MET A 387 11.36 -4.01 6.24
C MET A 387 12.43 -4.28 5.18
N ILE A 388 12.76 -3.31 4.32
CA ILE A 388 13.83 -3.46 3.31
C ILE A 388 15.18 -3.77 3.99
N ARG A 389 15.51 -3.06 5.05
CA ARG A 389 16.75 -3.30 5.82
C ARG A 389 16.76 -4.71 6.43
N GLU A 390 15.65 -5.14 7.04
CA GLU A 390 15.51 -6.46 7.67
C GLU A 390 15.60 -7.61 6.65
N LEU A 391 15.03 -7.43 5.45
CA LEU A 391 15.10 -8.41 4.36
C LEU A 391 16.52 -8.72 3.88
N THR A 392 17.48 -7.80 4.07
CA THR A 392 18.86 -8.02 3.63
C THR A 392 19.53 -9.19 4.34
N ASP A 393 19.12 -9.54 5.56
CA ASP A 393 19.69 -10.66 6.33
C ASP A 393 19.47 -12.00 5.64
N GLN A 394 18.22 -12.35 5.36
CA GLN A 394 17.92 -13.58 4.63
C GLN A 394 18.24 -13.44 3.14
N GLY A 395 18.03 -12.24 2.58
CA GLY A 395 18.33 -11.93 1.17
C GLY A 395 19.79 -12.16 0.79
N ALA A 396 20.74 -11.87 1.68
CA ALA A 396 22.16 -12.15 1.46
C ALA A 396 22.46 -13.64 1.50
N GLN A 397 21.75 -14.41 2.34
CA GLN A 397 21.88 -15.85 2.36
C GLN A 397 21.32 -16.48 1.08
N VAL A 398 20.15 -16.01 0.62
CA VAL A 398 19.53 -16.43 -0.66
C VAL A 398 20.46 -16.12 -1.83
N ALA A 399 21.01 -14.91 -1.90
CA ALA A 399 21.96 -14.53 -2.95
C ALA A 399 23.14 -15.53 -3.04
N ARG A 400 23.72 -15.87 -1.91
CA ARG A 400 24.84 -16.80 -1.84
C ARG A 400 24.44 -18.26 -2.13
N GLU A 401 23.42 -18.78 -1.45
CA GLU A 401 23.08 -20.19 -1.47
C GLU A 401 22.29 -20.62 -2.72
N HIS A 402 21.42 -19.73 -3.23
CA HIS A 402 20.60 -20.03 -4.41
C HIS A 402 21.26 -19.59 -5.71
N TYR A 403 22.05 -18.51 -5.70
CA TYR A 403 22.58 -17.88 -6.92
C TYR A 403 24.11 -17.80 -6.98
N GLY A 404 24.84 -18.06 -5.88
CA GLY A 404 26.29 -17.91 -5.83
C GLY A 404 26.77 -16.47 -5.97
N ALA A 405 25.89 -15.50 -5.71
CA ALA A 405 26.12 -14.09 -5.87
C ALA A 405 26.40 -13.39 -4.52
N LYS A 406 27.02 -12.23 -4.59
CA LYS A 406 27.18 -11.29 -3.46
C LYS A 406 25.94 -10.40 -3.33
N GLY A 407 25.96 -9.52 -2.33
CA GLY A 407 24.84 -8.61 -2.06
C GLY A 407 23.64 -9.33 -1.49
N TRP A 408 22.43 -8.91 -1.86
CA TRP A 408 21.19 -9.52 -1.41
C TRP A 408 20.11 -9.51 -2.50
N VAL A 409 19.21 -10.49 -2.44
CA VAL A 409 18.05 -10.63 -3.34
C VAL A 409 16.80 -10.92 -2.54
N PHE A 410 15.69 -10.41 -3.03
CA PHE A 410 14.36 -10.70 -2.52
C PHE A 410 13.38 -10.86 -3.67
N HIS A 411 12.48 -11.83 -3.56
CA HIS A 411 11.55 -12.23 -4.61
C HIS A 411 10.16 -11.57 -4.45
N GLN A 412 9.09 -12.26 -4.85
CA GLN A 412 7.77 -11.60 -4.95
C GLN A 412 7.00 -11.45 -3.64
N ASN A 413 7.34 -12.19 -2.58
CA ASN A 413 6.57 -12.20 -1.34
C ASN A 413 7.44 -12.29 -0.09
N THR A 414 7.01 -11.61 0.98
CA THR A 414 7.52 -11.83 2.34
C THR A 414 6.38 -11.76 3.36
N ASP A 415 6.66 -12.23 4.57
CA ASP A 415 5.79 -12.14 5.74
C ASP A 415 6.47 -11.35 6.87
N ILE A 416 5.88 -11.35 8.07
CA ILE A 416 6.47 -10.66 9.23
C ILE A 416 7.87 -11.21 9.61
N TRP A 417 8.20 -12.44 9.21
CA TRP A 417 9.48 -13.10 9.52
C TRP A 417 10.60 -12.78 8.53
N ARG A 418 10.32 -11.92 7.54
CA ARG A 418 11.29 -11.39 6.54
C ARG A 418 11.99 -12.48 5.73
N VAL A 419 11.25 -13.51 5.34
CA VAL A 419 11.76 -14.51 4.39
C VAL A 419 11.97 -13.90 3.01
N ALA A 420 13.00 -14.33 2.30
CA ALA A 420 13.43 -13.67 1.06
C ALA A 420 13.56 -14.62 -0.15
N ALA A 421 13.52 -15.94 0.07
CA ALA A 421 13.66 -16.94 -1.02
C ALA A 421 12.43 -16.94 -1.94
N PRO A 422 12.54 -17.50 -3.17
CA PRO A 422 11.41 -17.71 -4.07
C PRO A 422 10.32 -18.58 -3.43
N MET A 423 9.06 -18.17 -3.54
CA MET A 423 7.91 -18.77 -2.88
C MET A 423 6.78 -19.06 -3.87
N ASP A 424 5.75 -19.78 -3.43
CA ASP A 424 4.50 -20.02 -4.17
C ASP A 424 4.67 -20.79 -5.52
N GLY A 425 5.83 -21.40 -5.75
CA GLY A 425 6.17 -22.12 -6.97
C GLY A 425 6.95 -21.30 -8.00
N PRO A 426 7.57 -21.96 -8.99
CA PRO A 426 8.45 -21.30 -9.97
C PRO A 426 7.74 -20.26 -10.84
N THR A 427 6.45 -20.46 -11.13
CA THR A 427 5.63 -19.52 -11.91
C THR A 427 5.64 -18.10 -11.32
N TRP A 428 5.63 -18.01 -10.00
CA TRP A 428 5.60 -16.77 -9.24
C TRP A 428 6.98 -16.41 -8.69
N GLY A 429 7.70 -17.43 -8.18
CA GLY A 429 8.94 -17.28 -7.43
C GLY A 429 10.17 -16.88 -8.25
N THR A 430 10.15 -16.98 -9.57
CA THR A 430 11.27 -16.55 -10.42
C THR A 430 11.42 -15.04 -10.59
N PHE A 431 10.59 -14.24 -9.92
CA PHE A 431 10.66 -12.78 -9.89
C PHE A 431 11.79 -12.31 -8.96
N THR A 432 12.99 -12.11 -9.49
CA THR A 432 14.20 -11.78 -8.73
C THR A 432 14.32 -10.30 -8.37
N VAL A 433 13.53 -9.42 -8.99
CA VAL A 433 13.67 -7.96 -8.86
C VAL A 433 12.80 -7.33 -7.78
N GLY A 434 12.12 -8.12 -6.93
CA GLY A 434 11.30 -7.58 -5.83
C GLY A 434 12.09 -6.65 -4.91
N GLY A 435 13.28 -7.08 -4.44
CA GLY A 435 14.16 -6.24 -3.63
C GLY A 435 14.70 -5.01 -4.36
N ALA A 436 14.96 -5.14 -5.66
CA ALA A 436 15.37 -4.03 -6.51
C ALA A 436 14.26 -2.97 -6.64
N TRP A 437 13.01 -3.40 -6.82
CA TRP A 437 11.86 -2.49 -6.89
C TRP A 437 11.63 -1.78 -5.54
N LEU A 438 11.70 -2.51 -4.44
CA LEU A 438 11.63 -1.89 -3.12
C LEU A 438 12.72 -0.83 -2.89
N CYS A 439 13.94 -1.05 -3.38
CA CYS A 439 15.02 -0.05 -3.28
C CYS A 439 14.70 1.26 -4.02
N THR A 440 13.80 1.25 -5.01
CA THR A 440 13.37 2.49 -5.69
C THR A 440 12.65 3.44 -4.72
N HIS A 441 11.91 2.91 -3.73
CA HIS A 441 11.26 3.72 -2.70
C HIS A 441 12.28 4.45 -1.80
N LEU A 442 13.46 3.85 -1.56
CA LEU A 442 14.52 4.52 -0.79
C LEU A 442 15.05 5.74 -1.54
N TRP A 443 15.21 5.63 -2.85
CA TRP A 443 15.64 6.75 -3.68
C TRP A 443 14.54 7.82 -3.82
N GLU A 444 13.30 7.43 -4.01
CA GLU A 444 12.15 8.34 -4.03
C GLU A 444 12.05 9.14 -2.72
N HIS A 445 12.18 8.48 -1.57
CA HIS A 445 12.19 9.15 -0.28
C HIS A 445 13.28 10.23 -0.21
N TYR A 446 14.51 9.90 -0.66
CA TYR A 446 15.57 10.91 -0.74
C TYR A 446 15.21 12.06 -1.68
N GLN A 447 14.64 11.77 -2.85
CA GLN A 447 14.29 12.82 -3.82
C GLN A 447 13.21 13.80 -3.30
N TYR A 448 12.28 13.32 -2.47
CA TYR A 448 11.24 14.16 -1.88
C TYR A 448 11.68 14.87 -0.60
N THR A 449 12.66 14.35 0.12
CA THR A 449 13.13 14.93 1.39
C THR A 449 14.45 15.67 1.26
N MET A 450 15.28 15.30 0.29
CA MET A 450 16.69 15.73 0.14
C MET A 450 17.53 15.45 1.39
N ASP A 451 17.12 14.47 2.21
CA ASP A 451 17.79 14.05 3.43
C ASP A 451 19.01 13.18 3.10
N LYS A 452 20.20 13.80 3.21
CA LYS A 452 21.48 13.12 2.94
C LYS A 452 21.89 12.13 4.04
N ASP A 453 21.37 12.29 5.25
CA ASP A 453 21.68 11.36 6.33
C ASP A 453 20.86 10.08 6.13
N PHE A 454 19.59 10.19 5.78
CA PHE A 454 18.81 9.05 5.30
C PHE A 454 19.49 8.36 4.09
N LEU A 455 19.95 9.13 3.09
CA LEU A 455 20.62 8.54 1.93
C LEU A 455 21.88 7.76 2.28
N LYS A 456 22.67 8.22 3.26
CA LYS A 456 23.84 7.48 3.76
C LYS A 456 23.46 6.13 4.36
N GLU A 457 22.32 6.06 5.08
CA GLU A 457 21.81 4.82 5.65
C GLU A 457 21.20 3.89 4.59
N ALA A 458 20.50 4.44 3.59
CA ALA A 458 19.88 3.69 2.51
C ALA A 458 20.89 3.20 1.45
N TYR A 459 22.01 3.91 1.29
CA TYR A 459 22.99 3.60 0.26
C TYR A 459 23.51 2.15 0.29
N PRO A 460 23.91 1.58 1.44
CA PRO A 460 24.37 0.18 1.49
C PRO A 460 23.29 -0.82 1.12
N LEU A 461 22.02 -0.50 1.36
CA LEU A 461 20.89 -1.36 0.96
C LEU A 461 20.78 -1.39 -0.57
N ILE A 462 20.81 -0.22 -1.21
CA ILE A 462 20.79 -0.08 -2.67
C ILE A 462 22.05 -0.75 -3.27
N GLU A 463 23.25 -0.48 -2.73
CA GLU A 463 24.50 -1.05 -3.21
C GLU A 463 24.50 -2.58 -3.16
N GLY A 464 23.96 -3.17 -2.08
CA GLY A 464 23.85 -4.62 -1.94
C GLY A 464 22.92 -5.25 -2.96
N ALA A 465 21.76 -4.62 -3.25
CA ALA A 465 20.88 -5.06 -4.32
C ALA A 465 21.56 -4.97 -5.70
N VAL A 466 22.24 -3.84 -5.98
CA VAL A 466 23.02 -3.66 -7.22
C VAL A 466 24.12 -4.71 -7.34
N GLN A 467 24.83 -5.02 -6.22
CA GLN A 467 25.90 -6.03 -6.23
C GLN A 467 25.36 -7.40 -6.63
N PHE A 468 24.17 -7.79 -6.16
CA PHE A 468 23.55 -9.05 -6.57
C PHE A 468 23.36 -9.10 -8.09
N PHE A 469 22.80 -8.07 -8.69
CA PHE A 469 22.53 -8.07 -10.13
C PHE A 469 23.79 -7.97 -10.98
N ILE A 470 24.83 -7.31 -10.52
CA ILE A 470 26.14 -7.31 -11.21
C ILE A 470 26.75 -8.70 -11.27
N ASP A 471 26.48 -9.56 -10.27
CA ASP A 471 26.96 -10.96 -10.27
C ASP A 471 25.96 -11.91 -10.96
N PHE A 472 24.65 -11.60 -11.01
CA PHE A 472 23.59 -12.45 -11.57
C PHE A 472 23.34 -12.25 -13.08
N LEU A 473 23.52 -11.04 -13.59
CA LEU A 473 23.32 -10.74 -15.02
C LEU A 473 24.25 -11.55 -15.91
N VAL A 474 23.68 -12.15 -16.94
CA VAL A 474 24.43 -12.94 -17.92
C VAL A 474 24.35 -12.35 -19.33
N PRO A 475 25.35 -12.56 -20.22
CA PRO A 475 25.25 -12.16 -21.60
C PRO A 475 24.11 -12.91 -22.31
N HIS A 476 23.25 -12.16 -22.99
CA HIS A 476 22.26 -12.74 -23.88
C HIS A 476 22.95 -13.45 -25.08
N PRO A 477 22.41 -14.56 -25.63
CA PRO A 477 23.02 -15.28 -26.74
C PRO A 477 23.33 -14.46 -28.01
N ASN A 478 22.59 -13.34 -28.18
CA ASN A 478 22.88 -12.39 -29.28
C ASN A 478 24.18 -11.59 -29.12
N GLY A 479 24.88 -11.73 -27.98
CA GLY A 479 26.13 -11.04 -27.66
C GLY A 479 26.05 -9.54 -27.42
N LYS A 480 24.84 -8.97 -27.47
CA LYS A 480 24.62 -7.52 -27.39
C LYS A 480 24.21 -7.03 -25.98
N TRP A 481 23.44 -7.82 -25.25
CA TRP A 481 22.77 -7.41 -24.04
C TRP A 481 23.22 -8.20 -22.81
N LEU A 482 22.99 -7.64 -21.63
CA LEU A 482 22.96 -8.34 -20.35
C LEU A 482 21.50 -8.52 -19.91
N VAL A 483 21.16 -9.72 -19.42
CA VAL A 483 19.81 -10.09 -19.02
C VAL A 483 19.81 -10.86 -17.71
N THR A 484 18.71 -10.81 -16.97
CA THR A 484 18.37 -11.74 -15.90
C THR A 484 18.02 -13.10 -16.49
N ASN A 485 18.54 -14.18 -15.90
CA ASN A 485 18.20 -15.53 -16.31
C ASN A 485 18.38 -16.48 -15.10
N PRO A 486 17.32 -17.13 -14.58
CA PRO A 486 15.93 -17.02 -15.04
C PRO A 486 15.28 -15.68 -14.69
N SER A 487 14.15 -15.39 -15.32
CA SER A 487 13.32 -14.19 -15.18
C SER A 487 11.86 -14.56 -15.37
N THR A 488 10.94 -13.67 -14.99
CA THR A 488 9.51 -13.78 -15.29
C THR A 488 8.88 -12.38 -15.42
N SER A 489 7.84 -12.25 -16.24
CA SER A 489 6.96 -11.08 -16.20
C SER A 489 5.72 -11.40 -15.36
N PRO A 490 5.61 -10.89 -14.13
CA PRO A 490 4.44 -11.19 -13.29
C PRO A 490 3.14 -10.71 -13.92
N GLU A 491 2.11 -11.44 -13.86
CA GLU A 491 1.94 -12.87 -13.59
C GLU A 491 1.47 -13.54 -14.87
N ASN A 492 2.14 -13.20 -15.99
CA ASN A 492 1.68 -13.39 -17.35
C ASN A 492 2.38 -14.54 -18.05
N PHE A 493 1.62 -15.32 -18.81
CA PHE A 493 2.13 -16.42 -19.62
C PHE A 493 2.33 -15.97 -21.07
N PRO A 494 3.52 -16.17 -21.64
CA PRO A 494 3.75 -15.89 -23.04
C PRO A 494 3.18 -17.01 -23.95
N ASP A 495 2.83 -16.65 -25.18
CA ASP A 495 2.47 -17.60 -26.26
C ASP A 495 3.69 -18.26 -26.92
N GLY A 496 4.89 -17.79 -26.59
CA GLY A 496 6.17 -18.23 -27.15
C GLY A 496 6.90 -19.26 -26.29
N GLY A 497 8.10 -19.64 -26.73
CA GLY A 497 8.96 -20.51 -25.93
C GLY A 497 8.51 -21.96 -25.78
N GLY A 498 7.65 -22.46 -26.66
CA GLY A 498 7.08 -23.81 -26.53
C GLY A 498 6.04 -23.93 -25.41
N ASN A 499 5.70 -22.82 -24.78
CA ASN A 499 4.65 -22.73 -23.79
C ASN A 499 3.29 -22.75 -24.48
N LYS A 500 2.61 -23.87 -24.40
CA LYS A 500 1.18 -23.94 -24.70
C LYS A 500 0.47 -24.38 -23.43
N PRO A 501 0.16 -23.46 -22.49
CA PRO A 501 -0.67 -23.84 -21.39
C PRO A 501 -2.00 -24.29 -21.93
N TYR A 502 -2.47 -25.42 -21.45
CA TYR A 502 -3.83 -25.88 -21.72
C TYR A 502 -4.66 -25.67 -20.44
N PHE A 503 -5.94 -25.41 -20.65
CA PHE A 503 -6.89 -25.35 -19.54
C PHE A 503 -7.22 -26.79 -19.14
N ASP A 504 -6.88 -27.16 -17.89
CA ASP A 504 -7.25 -28.44 -17.33
C ASP A 504 -8.69 -28.35 -16.80
N GLU A 505 -9.62 -28.96 -17.51
CA GLU A 505 -11.05 -28.98 -17.14
C GLU A 505 -11.31 -29.71 -15.82
N VAL A 506 -10.45 -30.66 -15.44
CA VAL A 506 -10.60 -31.44 -14.20
C VAL A 506 -10.29 -30.60 -12.97
N THR A 507 -9.29 -29.73 -13.04
CA THR A 507 -8.89 -28.90 -11.93
C THR A 507 -9.34 -27.44 -12.07
N ALA A 508 -10.08 -27.12 -13.15
CA ALA A 508 -10.51 -25.77 -13.51
C ALA A 508 -9.35 -24.76 -13.51
N GLY A 509 -8.16 -25.19 -13.91
CA GLY A 509 -6.95 -24.37 -13.91
C GLY A 509 -6.09 -24.60 -15.14
N PHE A 510 -5.27 -23.60 -15.47
CA PHE A 510 -4.22 -23.78 -16.49
C PHE A 510 -3.11 -24.67 -15.92
N ARG A 511 -2.84 -25.76 -16.61
CA ARG A 511 -1.68 -26.62 -16.35
C ARG A 511 -0.80 -26.71 -17.57
N GLU A 512 0.50 -26.92 -17.34
CA GLU A 512 1.54 -27.01 -18.34
C GLU A 512 1.78 -25.72 -19.13
N GLY A 513 2.47 -24.85 -18.52
CA GLY A 513 3.10 -23.67 -19.05
C GLY A 513 4.07 -23.17 -18.02
N THR A 514 4.94 -22.31 -18.41
CA THR A 514 5.82 -21.62 -17.48
C THR A 514 5.91 -20.16 -17.85
N THR A 515 6.06 -19.33 -16.84
CA THR A 515 6.36 -17.91 -17.01
C THR A 515 7.86 -17.66 -17.12
N ILE A 516 8.69 -18.72 -16.93
CA ILE A 516 10.15 -18.58 -16.95
C ILE A 516 10.61 -18.14 -18.33
N CYS A 517 11.43 -17.10 -18.34
CA CYS A 517 12.07 -16.52 -19.52
C CYS A 517 13.47 -16.01 -19.16
N ALA A 518 14.08 -15.26 -20.06
CA ALA A 518 15.28 -14.46 -19.80
C ALA A 518 14.99 -13.00 -20.14
N GLY A 519 15.40 -12.08 -19.27
CA GLY A 519 15.34 -10.64 -19.52
C GLY A 519 13.94 -10.11 -19.77
N SER A 520 12.97 -10.43 -18.91
CA SER A 520 11.65 -9.79 -18.97
C SER A 520 11.77 -8.27 -18.95
N SER A 521 10.89 -7.60 -19.65
CA SER A 521 10.94 -6.13 -19.78
C SER A 521 10.88 -5.42 -18.44
N ILE A 522 10.08 -5.94 -17.47
CA ILE A 522 10.03 -5.38 -16.13
C ILE A 522 11.37 -5.46 -15.41
N ASP A 523 12.05 -6.61 -15.46
CA ASP A 523 13.37 -6.77 -14.83
C ASP A 523 14.35 -5.73 -15.38
N MET A 524 14.42 -5.61 -16.70
CA MET A 524 15.35 -4.69 -17.34
C MET A 524 15.05 -3.24 -17.02
N GLN A 525 13.79 -2.85 -16.94
CA GLN A 525 13.38 -1.49 -16.61
C GLN A 525 13.63 -1.14 -15.12
N ILE A 526 13.33 -2.07 -14.20
CA ILE A 526 13.64 -1.87 -12.77
C ILE A 526 15.15 -1.76 -12.56
N LEU A 527 15.94 -2.62 -13.20
CA LEU A 527 17.40 -2.58 -13.06
C LEU A 527 18.01 -1.33 -13.70
N TYR A 528 17.44 -0.85 -14.79
CA TYR A 528 17.88 0.41 -15.40
C TYR A 528 17.71 1.59 -14.43
N ASP A 529 16.59 1.65 -13.73
CA ASP A 529 16.33 2.67 -12.71
C ASP A 529 17.21 2.45 -11.46
N LEU A 530 17.28 1.21 -10.92
CA LEU A 530 18.09 0.90 -9.74
C LEU A 530 19.57 1.28 -9.95
N PHE A 531 20.15 0.92 -11.10
CA PHE A 531 21.54 1.28 -11.41
C PHE A 531 21.70 2.78 -11.59
N GLY A 532 20.71 3.45 -12.19
CA GLY A 532 20.65 4.91 -12.27
C GLY A 532 20.65 5.57 -10.91
N TYR A 533 19.80 5.11 -10.01
CA TYR A 533 19.68 5.62 -8.64
C TYR A 533 20.96 5.38 -7.82
N TYR A 534 21.60 4.23 -7.97
CA TYR A 534 22.90 3.97 -7.36
C TYR A 534 23.98 4.95 -7.87
N ILE A 535 24.01 5.21 -9.18
CA ILE A 535 24.95 6.16 -9.79
C ILE A 535 24.69 7.59 -9.26
N GLU A 536 23.43 8.02 -9.23
CA GLU A 536 23.04 9.33 -8.73
C GLU A 536 23.36 9.48 -7.21
N ALA A 537 23.01 8.46 -6.41
CA ALA A 537 23.32 8.41 -4.99
C ALA A 537 24.85 8.48 -4.72
N SER A 538 25.64 7.75 -5.52
CA SER A 538 27.09 7.79 -5.45
C SER A 538 27.64 9.20 -5.72
N ALA A 539 27.05 9.91 -6.70
CA ALA A 539 27.44 11.29 -7.00
C ALA A 539 27.11 12.24 -5.84
N VAL A 540 25.90 12.13 -5.25
CA VAL A 540 25.50 12.93 -4.08
C VAL A 540 26.42 12.69 -2.89
N LEU A 541 26.79 11.43 -2.62
CA LEU A 541 27.66 11.02 -1.52
C LEU A 541 29.17 11.12 -1.85
N ARG A 542 29.50 11.60 -3.05
CA ARG A 542 30.88 11.75 -3.56
C ARG A 542 31.69 10.44 -3.53
N LYS A 543 31.04 9.32 -3.85
CA LYS A 543 31.66 8.02 -4.00
C LYS A 543 32.08 7.82 -5.45
N ASN A 544 33.28 7.25 -5.66
CA ASN A 544 33.79 6.94 -7.00
C ASN A 544 34.82 5.81 -6.89
N ASP A 545 34.41 4.60 -7.20
CA ASP A 545 35.22 3.39 -7.16
C ASP A 545 35.07 2.53 -8.43
N SER A 546 35.78 1.43 -8.47
CA SER A 546 35.74 0.50 -9.61
C SER A 546 34.39 -0.21 -9.75
N PHE A 547 33.67 -0.41 -8.64
CA PHE A 547 32.35 -1.00 -8.65
C PHE A 547 31.35 -0.09 -9.37
N LEU A 548 31.35 1.20 -9.05
CA LEU A 548 30.52 2.21 -9.73
C LEU A 548 30.76 2.21 -11.25
N GLN A 549 32.03 2.03 -11.72
CA GLN A 549 32.31 1.95 -13.16
C GLN A 549 31.72 0.69 -13.79
N ARG A 550 31.77 -0.45 -13.10
CA ARG A 550 31.10 -1.69 -13.55
C ARG A 550 29.58 -1.51 -13.68
N VAL A 551 28.95 -0.85 -12.71
CA VAL A 551 27.49 -0.58 -12.73
C VAL A 551 27.11 0.31 -13.92
N LYS A 552 27.88 1.37 -14.20
CA LYS A 552 27.66 2.23 -15.38
C LYS A 552 27.70 1.42 -16.69
N ILE A 553 28.71 0.57 -16.84
CA ILE A 553 28.85 -0.30 -18.02
C ILE A 553 27.69 -1.30 -18.12
N ALA A 554 27.29 -1.90 -16.99
CA ALA A 554 26.19 -2.85 -16.99
C ALA A 554 24.84 -2.18 -17.34
N ARG A 555 24.57 -0.98 -16.80
CA ARG A 555 23.35 -0.21 -17.11
C ARG A 555 23.18 0.03 -18.62
N GLU A 556 24.26 0.39 -19.33
CA GLU A 556 24.23 0.64 -20.76
C GLU A 556 24.02 -0.64 -21.59
N LYS A 557 24.28 -1.81 -21.01
CA LYS A 557 24.13 -3.12 -21.65
C LYS A 557 22.80 -3.82 -21.34
N LEU A 558 21.94 -3.24 -20.49
CA LEU A 558 20.60 -3.80 -20.26
C LEU A 558 19.76 -3.70 -21.53
N VAL A 559 18.87 -4.68 -21.72
CA VAL A 559 17.91 -4.65 -22.86
C VAL A 559 17.04 -3.41 -22.71
N PRO A 560 17.02 -2.48 -23.67
CA PRO A 560 16.14 -1.33 -23.65
C PRO A 560 14.70 -1.74 -23.95
N PRO A 561 13.70 -0.89 -23.65
CA PRO A 561 12.33 -1.12 -24.11
C PRO A 561 12.27 -1.34 -25.61
N GLN A 562 11.64 -2.42 -26.06
CA GLN A 562 11.57 -2.84 -27.47
C GLN A 562 10.12 -2.73 -27.98
N ILE A 563 9.97 -2.45 -29.26
CA ILE A 563 8.69 -2.39 -29.96
C ILE A 563 8.54 -3.66 -30.79
N GLY A 564 7.47 -4.40 -30.54
CA GLY A 564 7.14 -5.61 -31.29
C GLY A 564 6.71 -5.34 -32.71
N LYS A 565 6.63 -6.38 -33.53
CA LYS A 565 6.22 -6.32 -34.94
C LYS A 565 4.84 -5.73 -35.15
N ASP A 566 3.97 -5.86 -34.16
CA ASP A 566 2.63 -5.27 -34.17
C ASP A 566 2.62 -3.81 -33.71
N GLY A 567 3.75 -3.26 -33.28
CA GLY A 567 3.89 -1.89 -32.79
C GLY A 567 3.54 -1.69 -31.30
N SER A 568 3.22 -2.75 -30.54
CA SER A 568 3.08 -2.69 -29.09
C SER A 568 4.43 -2.79 -28.38
N LEU A 569 4.53 -2.35 -27.12
CA LEU A 569 5.71 -2.55 -26.29
C LEU A 569 5.86 -4.05 -25.96
N GLN A 570 7.06 -4.60 -26.15
CA GLN A 570 7.34 -5.99 -25.81
C GLN A 570 7.37 -6.20 -24.28
N GLU A 571 6.73 -7.27 -23.83
CA GLU A 571 6.73 -7.70 -22.42
C GLU A 571 7.91 -8.63 -22.11
N TRP A 572 8.44 -9.32 -23.12
CA TRP A 572 9.60 -10.22 -23.03
C TRP A 572 10.73 -9.75 -23.94
N ALA A 573 11.94 -10.28 -23.74
CA ALA A 573 13.07 -10.00 -24.62
C ALA A 573 12.81 -10.46 -26.06
N ASP A 574 12.05 -11.53 -26.23
CA ASP A 574 11.53 -12.00 -27.49
C ASP A 574 10.16 -11.40 -27.81
N ASP A 575 9.80 -11.31 -29.09
CA ASP A 575 8.53 -10.72 -29.54
C ASP A 575 7.36 -11.71 -29.37
N TRP A 576 7.13 -12.13 -28.13
CA TRP A 576 6.02 -12.99 -27.73
C TRP A 576 4.79 -12.16 -27.35
N LYS A 577 3.62 -12.80 -27.39
CA LYS A 577 2.36 -12.20 -26.97
C LYS A 577 1.87 -12.82 -25.64
N SER A 578 1.05 -12.06 -24.94
CA SER A 578 0.31 -12.57 -23.79
C SER A 578 -0.73 -13.60 -24.23
N LEU A 579 -0.82 -14.73 -23.52
CA LEU A 579 -1.95 -15.66 -23.69
C LEU A 579 -3.29 -15.09 -23.21
N GLU A 580 -3.23 -14.13 -22.28
CA GLU A 580 -4.39 -13.40 -21.79
C GLU A 580 -4.32 -11.93 -22.27
N GLU A 581 -5.07 -11.60 -23.34
CA GLU A 581 -5.07 -10.27 -23.95
C GLU A 581 -5.36 -9.15 -22.95
N HIS A 582 -6.28 -9.37 -22.01
CA HIS A 582 -6.72 -8.41 -21.01
C HIS A 582 -6.11 -8.69 -19.63
N HIS A 583 -4.90 -9.26 -19.56
CA HIS A 583 -4.24 -9.58 -18.30
C HIS A 583 -4.19 -8.37 -17.36
N ARG A 584 -4.37 -8.64 -16.06
CA ARG A 584 -4.47 -7.57 -15.04
C ARG A 584 -3.14 -6.88 -14.71
N HIS A 585 -1.99 -7.51 -14.96
CA HIS A 585 -0.67 -6.91 -14.74
C HIS A 585 -0.18 -6.13 -15.96
N PHE A 586 0.55 -5.05 -15.68
CA PHE A 586 1.21 -4.17 -16.64
C PHE A 586 2.71 -4.14 -16.41
N SER A 587 3.31 -5.27 -16.11
CA SER A 587 4.71 -5.39 -15.66
C SER A 587 5.68 -4.67 -16.60
N HIS A 588 5.55 -4.85 -17.90
CA HIS A 588 6.38 -4.17 -18.92
C HIS A 588 6.12 -2.65 -19.05
N MET A 589 5.10 -2.12 -18.39
CA MET A 589 4.77 -0.70 -18.37
C MET A 589 5.44 0.06 -17.21
N TYR A 590 6.22 -0.63 -16.36
CA TYR A 590 6.93 -0.04 -15.24
C TYR A 590 7.69 1.25 -15.63
N GLY A 591 8.38 1.27 -16.74
CA GLY A 591 9.19 2.40 -17.20
C GLY A 591 8.39 3.66 -17.58
N LEU A 592 7.06 3.56 -17.74
CA LEU A 592 6.17 4.71 -17.85
C LEU A 592 5.72 5.18 -16.46
N TYR A 593 5.28 4.23 -15.60
CA TYR A 593 4.92 4.48 -14.21
C TYR A 593 5.05 3.19 -13.38
N PRO A 594 5.70 3.20 -12.20
CA PRO A 594 6.26 4.35 -11.49
C PRO A 594 7.64 4.81 -12.01
N GLY A 595 8.33 4.01 -12.81
CA GLY A 595 9.66 4.28 -13.32
C GLY A 595 9.77 5.52 -14.21
N LYS A 596 11.00 5.80 -14.64
CA LYS A 596 11.31 6.96 -15.49
C LYS A 596 11.99 6.58 -16.81
N VAL A 597 12.13 5.29 -17.12
CA VAL A 597 12.87 4.78 -18.30
C VAL A 597 12.36 5.39 -19.61
N LEU A 598 11.03 5.53 -19.75
CA LEU A 598 10.44 6.14 -20.94
C LEU A 598 10.95 7.58 -21.14
N TYR A 599 11.09 8.35 -20.08
CA TYR A 599 11.48 9.77 -20.18
C TYR A 599 12.94 9.93 -20.59
N GLU A 600 13.80 9.03 -20.15
CA GLU A 600 15.21 9.02 -20.56
C GLU A 600 15.41 8.51 -22.01
N LYS A 601 14.54 7.61 -22.47
CA LYS A 601 14.60 6.98 -23.81
C LYS A 601 13.46 7.43 -24.75
N ARG A 602 12.80 8.55 -24.45
CA ARG A 602 11.56 9.01 -25.11
C ARG A 602 11.71 9.22 -26.60
N THR A 603 10.90 8.46 -27.34
CA THR A 603 10.67 8.66 -28.78
C THR A 603 9.17 8.63 -29.07
N PRO A 604 8.69 9.28 -30.15
CA PRO A 604 7.27 9.19 -30.54
C PRO A 604 6.81 7.75 -30.76
N ALA A 605 7.65 6.90 -31.35
CA ALA A 605 7.36 5.48 -31.57
C ALA A 605 7.18 4.72 -30.25
N LEU A 606 8.05 4.96 -29.27
CA LEU A 606 7.96 4.30 -27.96
C LEU A 606 6.71 4.76 -27.20
N ILE A 607 6.38 6.03 -27.24
CA ILE A 607 5.12 6.54 -26.64
C ILE A 607 3.90 5.87 -27.28
N ALA A 608 3.89 5.75 -28.60
CA ALA A 608 2.81 5.06 -29.33
C ALA A 608 2.72 3.58 -28.93
N ALA A 609 3.84 2.91 -28.72
CA ALA A 609 3.89 1.51 -28.30
C ALA A 609 3.31 1.31 -26.89
N TYR A 610 3.64 2.18 -25.92
CA TYR A 610 3.04 2.18 -24.58
C TYR A 610 1.52 2.41 -24.66
N LYS A 611 1.09 3.39 -25.44
CA LYS A 611 -0.32 3.70 -25.61
C LYS A 611 -1.08 2.51 -26.22
N LYS A 612 -0.50 1.85 -27.22
CA LYS A 612 -1.09 0.67 -27.85
C LYS A 612 -1.34 -0.46 -26.86
N VAL A 613 -0.39 -0.76 -25.97
CA VAL A 613 -0.56 -1.77 -24.91
C VAL A 613 -1.78 -1.44 -24.03
N LEU A 614 -1.93 -0.17 -23.62
CA LEU A 614 -3.06 0.26 -22.79
C LEU A 614 -4.40 0.13 -23.51
N GLU A 615 -4.42 0.41 -24.81
CA GLU A 615 -5.62 0.26 -25.65
C GLU A 615 -6.01 -1.22 -25.79
N GLU A 616 -5.06 -2.11 -26.07
CA GLU A 616 -5.26 -3.55 -26.17
C GLU A 616 -5.72 -4.18 -24.85
N ARG A 617 -5.09 -3.83 -23.73
CA ARG A 617 -5.47 -4.30 -22.39
C ARG A 617 -6.84 -3.76 -21.93
N GLY A 618 -7.37 -2.71 -22.56
CA GLY A 618 -8.67 -2.11 -22.27
C GLY A 618 -8.75 -1.44 -20.90
N ASP A 619 -9.93 -0.92 -20.54
CA ASP A 619 -10.12 -0.15 -19.30
C ASP A 619 -10.53 -1.02 -18.09
N ALA A 620 -11.27 -2.10 -18.33
CA ALA A 620 -11.75 -2.99 -17.28
C ALA A 620 -10.63 -3.85 -16.69
N SER A 621 -10.64 -4.07 -15.39
CA SER A 621 -9.76 -5.01 -14.67
C SER A 621 -10.06 -4.97 -13.16
N THR A 622 -9.20 -5.60 -12.33
CA THR A 622 -9.21 -5.55 -10.86
C THR A 622 -8.86 -4.16 -10.32
N GLY A 623 -9.04 -3.94 -9.02
CA GLY A 623 -8.85 -2.63 -8.38
C GLY A 623 -7.45 -2.06 -8.58
N PHE A 624 -6.40 -2.82 -8.22
CA PHE A 624 -5.00 -2.36 -8.38
C PHE A 624 -4.65 -2.10 -9.85
N SER A 625 -5.13 -2.95 -10.76
CA SER A 625 -4.88 -2.81 -12.19
C SER A 625 -5.48 -1.52 -12.74
N ARG A 626 -6.71 -1.17 -12.35
CA ARG A 626 -7.34 0.10 -12.75
C ARG A 626 -6.62 1.31 -12.18
N ALA A 627 -6.17 1.23 -10.92
CA ALA A 627 -5.36 2.29 -10.32
C ALA A 627 -4.05 2.49 -11.09
N TRP A 628 -3.38 1.40 -11.49
CA TRP A 628 -2.18 1.48 -12.33
C TRP A 628 -2.47 2.08 -13.70
N LYS A 629 -3.54 1.63 -14.38
CA LYS A 629 -3.98 2.21 -15.67
C LYS A 629 -4.25 3.71 -15.56
N MET A 630 -4.87 4.18 -14.49
CA MET A 630 -5.10 5.60 -14.26
C MET A 630 -3.78 6.38 -14.23
N ALA A 631 -2.78 5.89 -13.47
CA ALA A 631 -1.46 6.52 -13.38
C ALA A 631 -0.72 6.49 -14.73
N LEU A 632 -0.81 5.38 -15.47
CA LEU A 632 -0.22 5.23 -16.81
C LEU A 632 -0.84 6.22 -17.81
N TRP A 633 -2.16 6.36 -17.84
CA TRP A 633 -2.82 7.36 -18.69
C TRP A 633 -2.53 8.80 -18.25
N ALA A 634 -2.41 9.05 -16.92
CA ALA A 634 -1.98 10.35 -16.42
C ALA A 634 -0.56 10.71 -16.93
N ARG A 635 0.37 9.74 -16.96
CA ARG A 635 1.72 9.94 -17.53
C ARG A 635 1.73 10.12 -19.05
N LEU A 636 0.70 9.65 -19.74
CA LEU A 636 0.46 9.94 -21.16
C LEU A 636 -0.35 11.24 -21.39
N HIS A 637 -0.64 11.98 -20.32
CA HIS A 637 -1.40 13.24 -20.32
C HIS A 637 -2.85 13.10 -20.83
N ASP A 638 -3.47 11.93 -20.64
CA ASP A 638 -4.88 11.69 -20.96
C ASP A 638 -5.74 11.61 -19.68
N GLY A 639 -6.09 12.77 -19.13
CA GLY A 639 -6.89 12.88 -17.92
C GLY A 639 -8.32 12.40 -18.09
N ASN A 640 -8.92 12.56 -19.26
CA ASN A 640 -10.27 12.08 -19.53
C ASN A 640 -10.33 10.55 -19.51
N ARG A 641 -9.33 9.88 -20.08
CA ARG A 641 -9.25 8.41 -20.04
C ARG A 641 -8.98 7.90 -18.62
N ALA A 642 -8.08 8.54 -17.87
CA ALA A 642 -7.83 8.22 -16.47
C ALA A 642 -9.11 8.37 -15.61
N ASN A 643 -9.86 9.45 -15.78
CA ASN A 643 -11.13 9.66 -15.08
C ASN A 643 -12.23 8.66 -15.48
N LYS A 644 -12.29 8.25 -16.74
CA LYS A 644 -13.19 7.18 -17.19
C LYS A 644 -12.89 5.86 -16.46
N ILE A 645 -11.61 5.51 -16.33
CA ILE A 645 -11.17 4.30 -15.62
C ILE A 645 -11.50 4.42 -14.12
N TYR A 646 -11.29 5.60 -13.50
CA TYR A 646 -11.68 5.87 -12.13
C TYR A 646 -13.19 5.61 -11.89
N LYS A 647 -14.06 6.10 -12.77
CA LYS A 647 -15.51 5.87 -12.65
C LYS A 647 -15.84 4.37 -12.73
N GLY A 648 -15.16 3.63 -13.61
CA GLY A 648 -15.28 2.17 -13.70
C GLY A 648 -14.76 1.47 -12.44
N TYR A 649 -13.63 1.93 -11.89
CA TYR A 649 -13.09 1.44 -10.62
C TYR A 649 -14.10 1.62 -9.48
N MET A 650 -14.65 2.82 -9.31
CA MET A 650 -15.64 3.11 -8.26
C MET A 650 -16.86 2.20 -8.33
N LYS A 651 -17.35 1.92 -9.53
CA LYS A 651 -18.56 1.11 -9.70
C LYS A 651 -18.33 -0.39 -9.50
N GLU A 652 -17.21 -0.92 -9.96
CA GLU A 652 -16.99 -2.36 -10.13
C GLU A 652 -15.94 -2.95 -9.21
N GLN A 653 -14.99 -2.14 -8.75
CA GLN A 653 -13.81 -2.59 -8.00
C GLN A 653 -13.60 -1.79 -6.68
N SER A 654 -14.63 -1.08 -6.24
CA SER A 654 -14.67 -0.40 -4.95
C SER A 654 -15.84 -0.89 -4.13
N CYS A 655 -15.62 -1.12 -2.85
CA CYS A 655 -16.69 -1.34 -1.88
C CYS A 655 -17.45 -0.03 -1.60
N THR A 656 -18.65 -0.13 -1.03
CA THR A 656 -19.37 1.05 -0.55
C THR A 656 -18.61 1.81 0.53
N SER A 657 -17.68 1.15 1.24
CA SER A 657 -16.72 1.74 2.19
C SER A 657 -15.53 2.44 1.55
N LEU A 658 -15.41 2.43 0.21
CA LEU A 658 -14.30 2.91 -0.62
C LEU A 658 -13.04 2.04 -0.62
N PHE A 659 -12.99 0.92 0.06
CA PHE A 659 -11.91 -0.05 -0.12
C PHE A 659 -11.92 -0.63 -1.53
N ALA A 660 -10.73 -0.86 -2.08
CA ALA A 660 -10.54 -1.55 -3.35
C ALA A 660 -10.79 -3.06 -3.24
N LEU A 661 -11.12 -3.68 -4.37
CA LEU A 661 -11.30 -5.12 -4.51
C LEU A 661 -10.36 -5.69 -5.59
N CYS A 662 -9.86 -6.89 -5.34
CA CYS A 662 -9.34 -7.78 -6.37
C CYS A 662 -10.28 -8.98 -6.49
N GLY A 663 -11.15 -8.96 -7.50
CA GLY A 663 -12.28 -9.88 -7.56
C GLY A 663 -13.25 -9.63 -6.40
N LYS A 664 -13.30 -10.55 -5.43
CA LYS A 664 -14.13 -10.42 -4.22
C LYS A 664 -13.29 -10.09 -2.96
N ALA A 665 -11.98 -10.15 -3.04
CA ALA A 665 -11.10 -9.93 -1.91
C ALA A 665 -10.79 -8.43 -1.75
N LEU A 666 -10.86 -7.94 -0.51
CA LEU A 666 -10.44 -6.60 -0.16
C LEU A 666 -8.92 -6.50 -0.28
N GLN A 667 -8.45 -5.48 -0.98
CA GLN A 667 -7.04 -5.09 -1.07
C GLN A 667 -6.92 -3.57 -0.96
N VAL A 668 -5.96 -3.06 -0.18
CA VAL A 668 -5.79 -1.60 -0.02
C VAL A 668 -4.99 -0.95 -1.14
N ASP A 669 -4.24 -1.75 -1.91
CA ASP A 669 -3.37 -1.29 -3.00
C ASP A 669 -4.12 -0.45 -4.04
N GLY A 670 -5.29 -0.90 -4.50
CA GLY A 670 -6.11 -0.14 -5.43
C GLY A 670 -6.55 1.22 -4.87
N SER A 671 -6.90 1.31 -3.57
CA SER A 671 -7.28 2.56 -2.94
C SER A 671 -6.11 3.53 -2.83
N LEU A 672 -4.92 3.03 -2.45
CA LEU A 672 -3.69 3.81 -2.34
C LEU A 672 -3.14 4.19 -3.72
N GLY A 673 -3.23 3.27 -4.69
CA GLY A 673 -2.87 3.54 -6.08
C GLY A 673 -3.73 4.61 -6.74
N VAL A 674 -5.04 4.65 -6.46
CA VAL A 674 -5.94 5.73 -6.92
C VAL A 674 -5.51 7.08 -6.34
N THR A 675 -5.08 7.13 -5.08
CA THR A 675 -4.54 8.36 -4.46
C THR A 675 -3.30 8.85 -5.22
N ALA A 676 -2.35 7.96 -5.52
CA ALA A 676 -1.17 8.30 -6.31
C ALA A 676 -1.54 8.73 -7.74
N ALA A 677 -2.47 8.03 -8.40
CA ALA A 677 -2.91 8.35 -9.75
C ALA A 677 -3.59 9.73 -9.83
N ILE A 678 -4.40 10.11 -8.85
CA ILE A 678 -5.01 11.45 -8.77
C ILE A 678 -3.91 12.50 -8.62
N THR A 679 -2.86 12.25 -7.83
CA THR A 679 -1.70 13.15 -7.79
C THR A 679 -1.07 13.29 -9.16
N GLU A 680 -0.79 12.18 -9.87
CA GLU A 680 -0.20 12.21 -11.22
C GLU A 680 -1.07 12.93 -12.26
N MET A 681 -2.39 12.93 -12.09
CA MET A 681 -3.30 13.71 -12.93
C MET A 681 -3.16 15.22 -12.70
N LEU A 682 -2.85 15.65 -11.48
CA LEU A 682 -2.81 17.06 -11.07
C LEU A 682 -1.39 17.63 -10.99
N MET A 683 -0.39 16.82 -10.68
CA MET A 683 0.99 17.26 -10.51
C MET A 683 1.97 16.09 -10.80
N GLN A 684 2.98 16.37 -11.62
CA GLN A 684 4.09 15.44 -11.91
C GLN A 684 5.43 16.14 -11.65
N SER A 685 6.45 15.36 -11.23
CA SER A 685 7.81 15.90 -10.99
C SER A 685 8.92 14.87 -11.30
N HIS A 686 8.62 13.81 -12.05
CA HIS A 686 9.51 12.68 -12.28
C HIS A 686 10.57 12.92 -13.38
N ASP A 687 10.34 13.88 -14.27
CA ASP A 687 11.25 14.24 -15.40
C ASP A 687 12.21 15.40 -15.08
N GLY A 688 12.33 15.75 -13.78
CA GLY A 688 13.17 16.83 -13.30
C GLY A 688 12.51 18.22 -13.34
N PHE A 689 11.24 18.29 -13.73
CA PHE A 689 10.42 19.50 -13.71
C PHE A 689 9.12 19.26 -12.96
N ILE A 690 8.63 20.28 -12.28
CA ILE A 690 7.28 20.29 -11.71
C ILE A 690 6.32 20.68 -12.83
N THR A 691 5.41 19.80 -13.17
CA THR A 691 4.35 20.05 -14.18
C THR A 691 3.00 20.01 -13.48
N LEU A 692 2.21 21.06 -13.60
CA LEU A 692 0.89 21.18 -13.00
C LEU A 692 -0.20 20.88 -14.03
N LEU A 693 -1.25 20.19 -13.59
CA LEU A 693 -2.42 19.81 -14.38
C LEU A 693 -2.10 19.02 -15.66
N PRO A 694 -1.09 18.12 -15.67
CA PRO A 694 -0.65 17.44 -16.91
C PRO A 694 -1.75 16.56 -17.53
N ALA A 695 -2.68 16.05 -16.70
CA ALA A 695 -3.74 15.14 -17.13
C ALA A 695 -5.08 15.51 -16.47
N LEU A 696 -5.46 16.78 -16.57
CA LEU A 696 -6.68 17.30 -15.97
C LEU A 696 -7.92 16.86 -16.78
N PRO A 697 -8.90 16.14 -16.17
CA PRO A 697 -10.16 15.80 -16.84
C PRO A 697 -11.01 17.03 -17.09
N ASP A 698 -11.88 16.95 -18.11
CA ASP A 698 -12.81 18.04 -18.44
C ASP A 698 -13.75 18.41 -17.28
N GLU A 699 -14.13 17.41 -16.46
CA GLU A 699 -15.02 17.59 -15.31
C GLU A 699 -14.35 18.35 -14.13
N TRP A 700 -13.01 18.50 -14.12
CA TRP A 700 -12.27 19.16 -13.04
C TRP A 700 -11.82 20.56 -13.49
N ASN A 701 -12.74 21.35 -14.04
CA ASN A 701 -12.45 22.64 -14.65
C ASN A 701 -11.93 23.69 -13.66
N GLU A 702 -12.15 23.52 -12.38
CA GLU A 702 -11.65 24.34 -11.28
C GLU A 702 -11.33 23.48 -10.05
N GLY A 703 -10.48 23.96 -9.16
CA GLY A 703 -10.15 23.29 -7.92
C GLY A 703 -8.97 23.89 -7.18
N GLU A 704 -8.61 23.19 -6.10
CA GLU A 704 -7.50 23.54 -5.22
C GLU A 704 -6.76 22.27 -4.81
N PHE A 705 -5.42 22.31 -4.82
CA PHE A 705 -4.59 21.25 -4.28
C PHE A 705 -3.47 21.88 -3.47
N LYS A 706 -3.47 21.66 -2.16
CA LYS A 706 -2.53 22.27 -1.22
C LYS A 706 -1.75 21.24 -0.44
N GLY A 707 -0.49 21.56 -0.13
CA GLY A 707 0.42 20.75 0.68
C GLY A 707 0.96 19.53 -0.05
N VAL A 708 0.71 19.35 -1.34
CA VAL A 708 1.24 18.25 -2.14
C VAL A 708 2.75 18.43 -2.33
N CYS A 709 3.51 17.32 -2.19
CA CYS A 709 4.97 17.38 -2.31
C CYS A 709 5.45 16.99 -3.72
N ALA A 710 6.52 17.63 -4.16
CA ALA A 710 7.25 17.34 -5.39
C ALA A 710 8.72 17.05 -5.09
N ARG A 711 9.39 16.32 -6.00
CA ARG A 711 10.83 16.01 -5.89
C ARG A 711 11.65 17.29 -5.81
N GLY A 712 12.77 17.26 -5.07
CA GLY A 712 13.57 18.43 -4.70
C GLY A 712 13.12 19.08 -3.39
N ALA A 713 12.31 18.37 -2.59
CA ALA A 713 11.77 18.82 -1.31
C ALA A 713 10.93 20.13 -1.45
N PHE A 714 10.07 20.17 -2.45
CA PHE A 714 9.11 21.25 -2.66
C PHE A 714 7.72 20.85 -2.18
N GLU A 715 7.05 21.76 -1.44
CA GLU A 715 5.65 21.65 -1.09
C GLU A 715 4.86 22.70 -1.87
N LEU A 716 3.74 22.31 -2.48
CA LEU A 716 2.99 23.10 -3.41
C LEU A 716 1.58 23.35 -2.92
N ASP A 717 1.14 24.62 -3.03
CA ASP A 717 -0.26 25.01 -2.94
C ASP A 717 -0.64 25.66 -4.27
N PHE A 718 -1.61 25.10 -4.98
CA PHE A 718 -2.08 25.70 -6.23
C PHE A 718 -3.59 25.62 -6.40
N THR A 719 -4.11 26.58 -7.13
CA THR A 719 -5.50 26.67 -7.56
C THR A 719 -5.58 26.75 -9.07
N TRP A 720 -6.68 26.29 -9.62
CA TRP A 720 -6.94 26.43 -11.05
C TRP A 720 -8.40 26.78 -11.31
N LYS A 721 -8.62 27.47 -12.42
CA LYS A 721 -9.93 27.83 -12.94
C LYS A 721 -9.91 27.77 -14.46
N ASN A 722 -10.99 27.31 -15.07
CA ASN A 722 -11.07 27.08 -16.51
C ASN A 722 -9.89 26.27 -17.06
N LYS A 723 -9.46 25.25 -16.28
CA LYS A 723 -8.32 24.35 -16.58
C LYS A 723 -6.95 25.04 -16.62
N GLN A 724 -6.83 26.26 -16.14
CA GLN A 724 -5.57 27.00 -16.07
C GLN A 724 -5.20 27.25 -14.61
N VAL A 725 -3.92 27.05 -14.28
CA VAL A 725 -3.40 27.41 -12.96
C VAL A 725 -3.56 28.93 -12.78
N SER A 726 -4.22 29.31 -11.70
CA SER A 726 -4.45 30.73 -11.36
C SER A 726 -3.47 31.22 -10.29
N GLU A 727 -3.09 30.36 -9.37
CA GLU A 727 -2.16 30.69 -8.29
C GLU A 727 -1.26 29.48 -8.01
N LEU A 728 0.01 29.72 -7.73
CA LEU A 728 0.94 28.71 -7.25
C LEU A 728 1.85 29.30 -6.18
N ARG A 729 1.89 28.62 -5.05
CA ARG A 729 2.81 28.89 -3.97
C ARG A 729 3.72 27.66 -3.79
N ILE A 730 5.02 27.88 -3.74
CA ILE A 730 6.04 26.83 -3.58
C ILE A 730 6.81 27.09 -2.30
N THR A 731 6.77 26.16 -1.36
CA THR A 731 7.65 26.15 -0.18
C THR A 731 8.85 25.28 -0.47
N SER A 732 10.05 25.86 -0.43
CA SER A 732 11.30 25.11 -0.61
C SER A 732 11.83 24.61 0.74
N LYS A 733 11.71 23.31 0.99
CA LYS A 733 12.13 22.73 2.27
C LYS A 733 13.67 22.51 2.35
N ALA A 734 14.35 22.35 1.22
CA ALA A 734 15.78 22.06 1.17
C ALA A 734 16.65 23.16 0.54
N GLY A 735 16.08 24.11 -0.21
CA GLY A 735 16.83 25.16 -0.90
C GLY A 735 17.36 24.74 -2.27
N GLU A 736 16.77 23.73 -2.88
CA GLU A 736 17.16 23.22 -4.21
C GLU A 736 16.73 24.20 -5.33
N ILE A 737 17.29 24.00 -6.53
CA ILE A 737 16.84 24.73 -7.71
C ILE A 737 15.45 24.26 -8.10
N CYS A 738 14.46 25.15 -8.06
CA CYS A 738 13.12 24.84 -8.53
C CYS A 738 13.07 24.89 -10.05
N ARG A 739 12.58 23.82 -10.68
CA ARG A 739 12.36 23.70 -12.11
C ARG A 739 10.87 23.48 -12.36
N LEU A 740 10.27 24.38 -13.14
CA LEU A 740 8.83 24.39 -13.42
C LEU A 740 8.59 24.34 -14.93
N ASP A 741 7.68 23.46 -15.34
CA ASP A 741 7.11 23.48 -16.68
C ASP A 741 6.01 24.54 -16.72
N ALA A 742 6.33 25.71 -17.25
CA ALA A 742 5.44 26.84 -17.37
C ALA A 742 5.33 27.24 -18.84
N SER A 743 4.30 26.76 -19.50
CA SER A 743 4.04 26.99 -20.94
C SER A 743 3.77 28.47 -21.26
N GLN A 744 3.57 29.33 -20.26
CA GLN A 744 3.26 30.76 -20.37
C GLN A 744 4.32 31.62 -19.66
N HIS A 745 4.24 32.93 -19.89
CA HIS A 745 5.09 33.87 -19.18
C HIS A 745 4.70 33.93 -17.71
N VAL A 746 5.69 33.70 -16.84
CA VAL A 746 5.48 33.71 -15.38
C VAL A 746 6.44 34.65 -14.69
N THR A 747 5.99 35.22 -13.60
CA THR A 747 6.80 35.98 -12.65
C THR A 747 6.89 35.21 -11.34
N VAL A 748 8.07 35.25 -10.71
CA VAL A 748 8.31 34.61 -9.42
C VAL A 748 8.71 35.67 -8.42
N SER A 749 8.09 35.62 -7.23
CA SER A 749 8.44 36.51 -6.13
C SER A 749 8.63 35.76 -4.81
N ASN A 750 9.51 36.28 -3.96
CA ASN A 750 9.71 35.85 -2.60
C ASN A 750 9.64 37.06 -1.68
N ASN A 751 8.79 37.04 -0.67
CA ASN A 751 8.56 38.15 0.26
C ASN A 751 8.34 39.51 -0.47
N GLY A 752 7.57 39.50 -1.57
CA GLY A 752 7.27 40.67 -2.38
C GLY A 752 8.41 41.14 -3.30
N LYS A 753 9.57 40.51 -3.29
CA LYS A 753 10.71 40.82 -4.17
C LYS A 753 10.74 39.88 -5.36
N MET A 754 10.99 40.42 -6.55
CA MET A 754 11.11 39.59 -7.77
C MET A 754 12.35 38.69 -7.69
N VAL A 755 12.18 37.43 -8.09
CA VAL A 755 13.23 36.45 -8.18
C VAL A 755 13.71 36.34 -9.64
N THR A 756 15.01 36.26 -9.84
CA THR A 756 15.57 36.06 -11.18
C THR A 756 15.21 34.65 -11.67
N VAL A 757 14.48 34.60 -12.78
CA VAL A 757 14.04 33.37 -13.45
C VAL A 757 14.87 33.17 -14.71
N LYS A 758 15.49 31.99 -14.81
CA LYS A 758 16.16 31.56 -16.05
C LYS A 758 15.16 30.81 -16.93
N LYS A 759 14.93 31.31 -18.12
CA LYS A 759 14.09 30.65 -19.13
C LYS A 759 14.88 29.56 -19.83
N LEU A 760 14.28 28.40 -19.94
CA LEU A 760 14.79 27.22 -20.63
C LEU A 760 14.00 26.98 -21.93
N ALA A 761 14.39 25.99 -22.71
CA ALA A 761 13.65 25.62 -23.91
C ALA A 761 12.22 25.14 -23.59
N ASN A 762 11.31 25.28 -24.56
CA ASN A 762 9.94 24.76 -24.51
C ASN A 762 9.08 25.28 -23.33
N GLY A 763 9.25 26.56 -22.96
CA GLY A 763 8.45 27.17 -21.90
C GLY A 763 8.83 26.79 -20.47
N LYS A 764 9.88 26.00 -20.30
CA LYS A 764 10.40 25.61 -18.98
C LYS A 764 11.21 26.73 -18.34
N ILE A 765 11.20 26.77 -17.00
CA ILE A 765 11.94 27.76 -16.21
C ILE A 765 12.69 27.10 -15.05
N GLU A 766 13.77 27.76 -14.60
CA GLU A 766 14.40 27.43 -13.32
C GLU A 766 14.74 28.69 -12.52
N PHE A 767 14.69 28.59 -11.20
CA PHE A 767 15.09 29.65 -10.28
C PHE A 767 15.68 29.06 -9.00
N LYS A 768 16.60 29.83 -8.39
CA LYS A 768 17.23 29.45 -7.13
C LYS A 768 16.26 29.67 -5.99
N THR A 769 16.24 28.74 -5.04
CA THR A 769 15.47 28.86 -3.82
C THR A 769 16.37 28.84 -2.58
N LEU A 770 15.82 29.26 -1.45
CA LEU A 770 16.46 29.18 -0.14
C LEU A 770 15.63 28.26 0.76
N LYS A 771 16.29 27.50 1.61
CA LYS A 771 15.64 26.59 2.55
C LYS A 771 14.66 27.32 3.48
N GLY A 772 13.43 26.81 3.55
CA GLY A 772 12.35 27.35 4.37
C GLY A 772 11.59 28.53 3.75
N GLU A 773 12.03 29.04 2.59
CA GLU A 773 11.41 30.20 1.94
C GLU A 773 10.23 29.80 1.03
N VAL A 774 9.33 30.77 0.86
CA VAL A 774 8.09 30.62 0.08
C VAL A 774 8.15 31.48 -1.16
N TYR A 775 7.80 30.91 -2.31
CA TYR A 775 7.81 31.54 -3.62
C TYR A 775 6.40 31.56 -4.20
N ASN A 776 5.94 32.74 -4.62
CA ASN A 776 4.69 32.88 -5.34
C ASN A 776 4.99 32.98 -6.84
N VAL A 777 4.30 32.16 -7.61
CA VAL A 777 4.41 32.12 -9.07
C VAL A 777 3.09 32.62 -9.64
N ASN A 778 3.15 33.65 -10.46
CA ASN A 778 1.98 34.23 -11.09
C ASN A 778 2.12 34.14 -12.62
N TRP A 779 1.04 33.81 -13.29
CA TRP A 779 0.95 33.81 -14.75
C TRP A 779 0.48 35.19 -15.22
N ASP A 780 1.19 35.78 -16.17
CA ASP A 780 0.74 36.99 -16.86
C ASP A 780 -0.46 36.58 -17.73
N LEU A 781 -1.68 36.99 -17.32
CA LEU A 781 -2.95 36.66 -17.98
C LEU A 781 -3.08 37.37 -19.33
#